data_223b91b653bf70d776d7c17c8b03fd0d
#
_entry.id   223b91b653bf70d776d7c17c8b03fd0d
#
_cell.length_a   1.000
_cell.length_b   1.000
_cell.length_c   1.000
_cell.angle_alpha   90.00
_cell.angle_beta   90.00
_cell.angle_gamma   90.00
#
_symmetry.space_group_name_H-M   'P 1'
#
loop_
_entity.id
_entity.type
_entity.pdbx_description
1 polymer ?
#
loop_
_entity_poly.entity_id
_entity_poly.type
_entity_poly.pdbx_seq_one_letter_code
_entity_poly.pdbx_strand_id
1 'polypeptide(L)'
;MKERKVQMQPPRPGAMFGRGGGPIRGAVEKPKDFWGTLKRLILYLKPQIPKLILVIILAILSTVFTIYGPRVSGNAVNEIMNGFIAQKLVNGISEAQEKAVPQIKDMLNKTKEGEELAIAKVKAMVRERFEKQISAMKMQAYAKAEAQIREMFTKNPPKELIEVQKKVEEEVKKQFYDKIAKMKEQAYAQAEAKAVEQITKNPPPELIEAENKAIMQAKEEAKKQVDAQFEAKYPGVPLEDIPGYKEALLLAQEKAVQYAKSQVESFAIEQAKAKARSAVDAEFAKRQPELDQQLAKAIEQAKSQVINEALKKAIAQARAKVDEEFAKRKQELEKQLAEAENKAVSQLKETLQKEILKKANLTKEQLDAIKEFAELPIVNKISDYNKRAETVKRIIDLSKKLPLDKLSSLMSGGTSNKVQMKNLKFSETGLEPALNVIRKNGGKIPFDSLGRILLLLIALYAFSSLLTYVVQYIMSDVAQKTTYLLRKELFEKFMKLPIKYYDTHSTGDMLSRMSNDLDTVSSTLQQGITQIITSITQLIGYLIMMFTISPQLTLIALLSLPAYSLVMMLIIKFSQKYFLGQQVLLGNLSGHAEEMYTGHIVVKTYNMEKSSIEKFEKINNELYNTNWKAQFFTGIMMPSTNFISNVAYVFIAVFGGIFVTRNVLNLGDITAFIQYSRSFSQPIVQIANISETLQSTMACAERVFNVLDEEEETPDPVDAVTLVNPKGEVKFENVYFSYVEEKPLFEGLNLIAKPGEMIAIVGPTGAGKTTIVNLLMRFYEIKDGVIWFDGIDIRKIKRGDLRTKIGMVLQDTWLFNGTIKENIAYGREGATYEEIIQAAKLAHADRFIRSLPQGYDTVINEEASNISAGEKQLITIARAFLVNPTVLILDEATSNVDTRTEKLIQKAMQKLMQGRTSFVIAHRLSTIRDAKTILVMNNGKIIEQGTHEELLRKKGFYAELYYAQFVGAFDSEIIPNPEELKKEEGIS
;
A
#
# COMPACT_ATOMS: atom_id res chain seq x y z
N MET A 1 -47.61 -8.36 -6.46
CA MET A 1 -46.85 -8.37 -5.20
C MET A 1 -46.06 -7.08 -5.13
N LYS A 2 -46.36 -6.24 -4.16
CA LYS A 2 -45.88 -4.85 -4.06
C LYS A 2 -44.47 -4.81 -3.50
N GLU A 3 -43.58 -4.14 -4.22
CA GLU A 3 -42.23 -3.77 -3.75
C GLU A 3 -42.33 -2.83 -2.55
N ARG A 4 -41.74 -3.24 -1.43
CA ARG A 4 -41.53 -2.35 -0.27
C ARG A 4 -40.24 -1.57 -0.51
N LYS A 5 -40.34 -0.28 -0.79
CA LYS A 5 -39.30 0.70 -0.68
C LYS A 5 -38.88 0.82 0.80
N VAL A 6 -37.62 0.45 1.09
CA VAL A 6 -37.02 0.74 2.39
C VAL A 6 -36.64 2.22 2.40
N GLN A 7 -37.34 3.01 3.19
CA GLN A 7 -36.95 4.39 3.51
C GLN A 7 -35.75 4.35 4.46
N MET A 8 -34.63 4.86 4.02
CA MET A 8 -33.49 5.17 4.89
C MET A 8 -33.85 6.40 5.74
N GLN A 9 -33.81 6.25 7.06
CA GLN A 9 -33.85 7.37 8.00
C GLN A 9 -32.50 8.10 7.97
N PRO A 10 -32.47 9.44 8.09
CA PRO A 10 -31.24 10.20 8.17
C PRO A 10 -30.48 9.93 9.49
N PRO A 11 -29.14 9.94 9.51
CA PRO A 11 -28.38 9.73 10.72
C PRO A 11 -28.53 10.89 11.70
N ARG A 12 -28.62 10.56 12.98
CA ARG A 12 -28.70 11.54 14.09
C ARG A 12 -27.35 12.27 14.23
N PRO A 13 -27.33 13.57 14.52
CA PRO A 13 -26.13 14.32 14.79
C PRO A 13 -25.56 13.98 16.17
N GLY A 14 -24.30 13.63 16.23
CA GLY A 14 -23.54 13.48 17.46
C GLY A 14 -22.68 12.21 17.54
N ALA A 15 -21.58 12.18 16.84
CA ALA A 15 -20.48 11.27 17.16
C ALA A 15 -19.16 11.95 16.84
N MET A 16 -18.48 12.39 17.89
CA MET A 16 -17.11 12.91 17.85
C MET A 16 -16.10 11.79 17.67
N PHE A 17 -15.12 12.07 16.83
CA PHE A 17 -13.71 11.64 16.82
C PHE A 17 -13.32 10.26 17.35
N GLY A 18 -13.01 9.36 16.42
CA GLY A 18 -12.17 8.17 16.63
C GLY A 18 -10.97 8.20 15.68
N ARG A 19 -9.76 8.33 16.20
CA ARG A 19 -8.48 8.22 15.51
C ARG A 19 -8.24 6.77 15.05
N GLY A 20 -7.77 6.60 13.82
CA GLY A 20 -6.95 5.46 13.42
C GLY A 20 -7.66 4.27 12.79
N GLY A 21 -8.35 4.51 11.67
CA GLY A 21 -8.67 3.45 10.72
C GLY A 21 -7.93 3.69 9.41
N GLY A 22 -7.12 2.72 8.95
CA GLY A 22 -6.60 2.73 7.59
C GLY A 22 -7.74 2.88 6.59
N PRO A 23 -7.48 3.24 5.34
CA PRO A 23 -8.52 3.61 4.40
C PRO A 23 -9.50 2.44 4.25
N ILE A 24 -10.68 2.58 4.84
CA ILE A 24 -11.83 1.76 4.50
C ILE A 24 -12.07 2.07 3.01
N ARG A 25 -11.62 1.18 2.13
CA ARG A 25 -12.06 1.20 0.73
C ARG A 25 -13.56 0.95 0.78
N GLY A 26 -14.32 2.03 0.86
CA GLY A 26 -15.75 2.00 0.65
C GLY A 26 -16.06 1.26 -0.66
N ALA A 27 -17.21 0.65 -0.76
CA ALA A 27 -17.67 0.07 -2.02
C ALA A 27 -17.32 1.08 -3.12
N VAL A 28 -16.62 0.61 -4.16
CA VAL A 28 -16.21 1.49 -5.26
C VAL A 28 -17.48 2.08 -5.85
N GLU A 29 -17.86 3.27 -5.39
CA GLU A 29 -18.94 4.01 -5.98
C GLU A 29 -18.56 4.31 -7.41
N LYS A 30 -19.40 3.85 -8.34
CA LYS A 30 -19.16 4.19 -9.75
C LYS A 30 -19.43 5.68 -9.91
N PRO A 31 -18.55 6.43 -10.57
CA PRO A 31 -18.82 7.83 -10.84
C PRO A 31 -20.11 7.97 -11.65
N LYS A 32 -20.93 8.94 -11.30
CA LYS A 32 -22.18 9.25 -12.03
C LYS A 32 -21.88 9.78 -13.43
N ASP A 33 -20.87 10.64 -13.53
CA ASP A 33 -20.36 11.18 -14.78
C ASP A 33 -18.84 10.94 -14.93
N PHE A 34 -18.48 9.78 -15.42
CA PHE A 34 -17.09 9.41 -15.65
C PHE A 34 -16.39 10.36 -16.64
N TRP A 35 -17.02 10.63 -17.76
CA TRP A 35 -16.39 11.40 -18.84
C TRP A 35 -16.28 12.89 -18.53
N GLY A 36 -17.27 13.47 -17.90
CA GLY A 36 -17.23 14.86 -17.43
C GLY A 36 -16.14 15.06 -16.38
N THR A 37 -16.07 14.17 -15.40
CA THR A 37 -15.04 14.18 -14.35
C THR A 37 -13.65 14.00 -14.93
N LEU A 38 -13.45 13.07 -15.86
CA LEU A 38 -12.17 12.86 -16.54
C LEU A 38 -11.74 14.10 -17.33
N LYS A 39 -12.66 14.68 -18.09
CA LYS A 39 -12.40 15.92 -18.84
C LYS A 39 -11.98 17.06 -17.92
N ARG A 40 -12.65 17.22 -16.80
CA ARG A 40 -12.32 18.24 -15.80
C ARG A 40 -10.95 17.98 -15.17
N LEU A 41 -10.62 16.75 -14.83
CA LEU A 41 -9.32 16.39 -14.30
C LEU A 41 -8.20 16.67 -15.32
N ILE A 42 -8.44 16.40 -16.60
CA ILE A 42 -7.51 16.74 -17.69
C ILE A 42 -7.30 18.26 -17.80
N LEU A 43 -8.34 19.06 -17.53
CA LEU A 43 -8.19 20.52 -17.51
C LEU A 43 -7.24 21.00 -16.40
N TYR A 44 -7.25 20.37 -15.23
CA TYR A 44 -6.28 20.64 -14.16
C TYR A 44 -4.86 20.26 -14.55
N LEU A 45 -4.70 19.30 -15.46
CA LEU A 45 -3.40 18.93 -16.00
C LEU A 45 -2.93 19.87 -17.11
N LYS A 46 -3.79 20.78 -17.61
CA LYS A 46 -3.46 21.69 -18.73
C LYS A 46 -2.15 22.47 -18.54
N PRO A 47 -1.82 23.03 -17.37
CA PRO A 47 -0.54 23.69 -17.14
C PRO A 47 0.68 22.77 -17.25
N GLN A 48 0.47 21.48 -17.09
CA GLN A 48 1.53 20.44 -17.10
C GLN A 48 1.60 19.67 -18.45
N ILE A 49 0.78 20.05 -19.45
CA ILE A 49 0.74 19.38 -20.76
C ILE A 49 2.14 19.22 -21.39
N PRO A 50 3.04 20.22 -21.38
CA PRO A 50 4.38 20.03 -21.95
C PRO A 50 5.16 18.89 -21.27
N LYS A 51 5.05 18.77 -19.95
CA LYS A 51 5.67 17.68 -19.20
C LYS A 51 5.02 16.34 -19.50
N LEU A 52 3.69 16.30 -19.63
CA LEU A 52 2.95 15.08 -19.98
C LEU A 52 3.32 14.59 -21.38
N ILE A 53 3.45 15.50 -22.37
CA ILE A 53 3.92 15.15 -23.71
C ILE A 53 5.33 14.56 -23.63
N LEU A 54 6.23 15.17 -22.87
CA LEU A 54 7.57 14.64 -22.67
C LEU A 54 7.54 13.26 -22.02
N VAL A 55 6.71 13.04 -20.99
CA VAL A 55 6.51 11.74 -20.35
C VAL A 55 6.03 10.70 -21.34
N ILE A 56 5.04 11.03 -22.18
CA ILE A 56 4.52 10.11 -23.21
C ILE A 56 5.65 9.70 -24.15
N ILE A 57 6.43 10.67 -24.65
CA ILE A 57 7.55 10.40 -25.56
C ILE A 57 8.59 9.50 -24.89
N LEU A 58 9.00 9.85 -23.66
CA LEU A 58 10.01 9.11 -22.91
C LEU A 58 9.52 7.70 -22.52
N ALA A 59 8.24 7.56 -22.15
CA ALA A 59 7.64 6.27 -21.81
C ALA A 59 7.55 5.36 -23.04
N ILE A 60 7.15 5.89 -24.20
CA ILE A 60 7.16 5.15 -25.46
C ILE A 60 8.58 4.72 -25.79
N LEU A 61 9.53 5.66 -25.75
CA LEU A 61 10.93 5.39 -26.08
C LEU A 61 11.54 4.32 -25.16
N SER A 62 11.34 4.46 -23.86
CA SER A 62 11.77 3.45 -22.85
C SER A 62 11.18 2.07 -23.17
N THR A 63 9.88 2.05 -23.47
CA THR A 63 9.16 0.81 -23.78
C THR A 63 9.68 0.16 -25.08
N VAL A 64 9.97 0.97 -26.10
CA VAL A 64 10.55 0.49 -27.36
C VAL A 64 11.90 -0.19 -27.11
N PHE A 65 12.77 0.39 -26.28
CA PHE A 65 14.05 -0.23 -25.93
C PHE A 65 13.84 -1.58 -25.21
N THR A 66 12.87 -1.66 -24.32
CA THR A 66 12.54 -2.92 -23.63
C THR A 66 12.01 -3.98 -24.59
N ILE A 67 11.15 -3.57 -25.55
CA ILE A 67 10.58 -4.47 -26.57
C ILE A 67 11.65 -5.03 -27.51
N TYR A 68 12.73 -4.28 -27.74
CA TYR A 68 13.82 -4.74 -28.60
C TYR A 68 14.70 -5.82 -27.94
N GLY A 69 14.72 -5.90 -26.61
CA GLY A 69 15.54 -6.85 -25.85
C GLY A 69 15.40 -8.30 -26.28
N PRO A 70 14.20 -8.89 -26.36
CA PRO A 70 13.99 -10.26 -26.80
C PRO A 70 14.53 -10.54 -28.20
N ARG A 71 14.44 -9.58 -29.12
CA ARG A 71 14.98 -9.72 -30.49
C ARG A 71 16.49 -9.78 -30.48
N VAL A 72 17.12 -8.91 -29.72
CA VAL A 72 18.60 -8.88 -29.54
C VAL A 72 19.07 -10.15 -28.84
N SER A 73 18.35 -10.63 -27.83
CA SER A 73 18.64 -11.90 -27.15
C SER A 73 18.50 -13.09 -28.11
N GLY A 74 17.45 -13.10 -28.96
CA GLY A 74 17.31 -14.11 -30.02
C GLY A 74 18.48 -14.12 -30.99
N ASN A 75 18.99 -12.94 -31.34
CA ASN A 75 20.20 -12.85 -32.19
C ASN A 75 21.42 -13.45 -31.51
N ALA A 76 21.57 -13.27 -30.17
CA ALA A 76 22.64 -13.92 -29.41
C ALA A 76 22.54 -15.45 -29.49
N VAL A 77 21.33 -15.99 -29.35
CA VAL A 77 21.08 -17.43 -29.48
C VAL A 77 21.43 -17.90 -30.89
N ASN A 78 21.06 -17.15 -31.93
CA ASN A 78 21.40 -17.48 -33.33
C ASN A 78 22.93 -17.49 -33.53
N GLU A 79 23.65 -16.49 -32.96
CA GLU A 79 25.13 -16.44 -33.05
C GLU A 79 25.79 -17.63 -32.35
N ILE A 80 25.30 -18.01 -31.17
CA ILE A 80 25.78 -19.20 -30.45
C ILE A 80 25.53 -20.46 -31.29
N MET A 81 24.32 -20.62 -31.80
CA MET A 81 23.95 -21.80 -32.60
C MET A 81 24.76 -21.88 -33.88
N ASN A 82 24.89 -20.77 -34.62
CA ASN A 82 25.71 -20.72 -35.82
C ASN A 82 27.18 -21.03 -35.51
N GLY A 83 27.69 -20.51 -34.38
CA GLY A 83 29.04 -20.86 -33.89
C GLY A 83 29.18 -22.34 -33.56
N PHE A 84 28.21 -22.92 -32.89
CA PHE A 84 28.18 -24.35 -32.57
C PHE A 84 28.14 -25.23 -33.82
N ILE A 85 27.28 -24.87 -34.77
CA ILE A 85 27.18 -25.57 -36.05
C ILE A 85 28.50 -25.46 -36.83
N ALA A 86 29.08 -24.24 -36.89
CA ALA A 86 30.34 -24.00 -37.56
C ALA A 86 31.49 -24.82 -36.95
N GLN A 87 31.55 -24.84 -35.60
CA GLN A 87 32.55 -25.64 -34.86
C GLN A 87 32.39 -27.12 -35.13
N LYS A 88 31.15 -27.62 -35.13
CA LYS A 88 30.84 -29.02 -35.42
C LYS A 88 31.18 -29.41 -36.85
N LEU A 89 30.90 -28.49 -37.81
CA LEU A 89 31.28 -28.68 -39.22
C LEU A 89 32.79 -28.75 -39.39
N VAL A 90 33.52 -27.76 -38.85
CA VAL A 90 34.97 -27.71 -38.97
C VAL A 90 35.62 -28.94 -38.36
N ASN A 91 35.21 -29.27 -37.10
CA ASN A 91 35.79 -30.42 -36.41
C ASN A 91 35.40 -31.75 -37.07
N GLY A 92 34.13 -31.93 -37.42
CA GLY A 92 33.64 -33.15 -38.05
C GLY A 92 34.25 -33.39 -39.46
N ILE A 93 34.36 -32.32 -40.27
CA ILE A 93 35.01 -32.43 -41.59
C ILE A 93 36.52 -32.68 -41.44
N SER A 94 37.20 -31.96 -40.49
CA SER A 94 38.62 -32.20 -40.24
C SER A 94 38.89 -33.61 -39.79
N GLU A 95 38.10 -34.11 -38.85
CA GLU A 95 38.21 -35.48 -38.37
C GLU A 95 37.95 -36.50 -39.50
N ALA A 96 36.98 -36.23 -40.36
CA ALA A 96 36.71 -37.01 -41.52
C ALA A 96 37.85 -36.96 -42.56
N GLN A 97 38.47 -35.77 -42.78
CA GLN A 97 39.60 -35.63 -43.68
C GLN A 97 40.88 -36.29 -43.08
N GLU A 98 41.14 -36.10 -41.81
CA GLU A 98 42.29 -36.72 -41.10
C GLU A 98 42.22 -38.25 -41.18
N LYS A 99 41.03 -38.82 -41.19
CA LYS A 99 40.82 -40.25 -41.34
C LYS A 99 40.79 -40.69 -42.80
N ALA A 100 40.18 -39.94 -43.71
CA ALA A 100 39.91 -40.33 -45.06
C ALA A 100 41.03 -39.93 -46.04
N VAL A 101 41.61 -38.71 -45.89
CA VAL A 101 42.59 -38.23 -46.87
C VAL A 101 43.85 -39.08 -46.93
N PRO A 102 44.45 -39.49 -45.76
CA PRO A 102 45.58 -40.41 -45.81
C PRO A 102 45.23 -41.73 -46.49
N GLN A 103 43.99 -42.20 -46.23
CA GLN A 103 43.49 -43.46 -46.77
C GLN A 103 43.27 -43.41 -48.29
N ILE A 104 42.72 -42.28 -48.76
CA ILE A 104 42.47 -42.06 -50.19
C ILE A 104 43.76 -41.79 -50.93
N LYS A 105 44.66 -40.95 -50.36
CA LYS A 105 45.98 -40.71 -50.98
C LYS A 105 46.78 -41.98 -51.12
N ASP A 106 46.68 -42.84 -50.19
CA ASP A 106 47.33 -44.11 -50.18
C ASP A 106 46.72 -45.13 -51.16
N MET A 107 45.38 -45.17 -51.30
CA MET A 107 44.69 -45.90 -52.32
C MET A 107 45.09 -45.45 -53.74
N LEU A 108 45.25 -44.13 -53.92
CA LEU A 108 45.67 -43.56 -55.23
C LEU A 108 47.14 -43.83 -55.58
N ASN A 109 48.03 -43.89 -54.53
CA ASN A 109 49.45 -44.23 -54.78
C ASN A 109 49.75 -45.72 -54.88
N LYS A 110 48.82 -46.55 -54.41
CA LYS A 110 49.01 -48.00 -54.31
C LYS A 110 48.22 -48.84 -55.23
N THR A 111 48.32 -48.63 -56.51
CA THR A 111 48.14 -49.69 -57.45
C THR A 111 49.35 -50.68 -57.44
N LYS A 112 50.40 -50.41 -56.64
CA LYS A 112 51.59 -51.32 -56.46
C LYS A 112 51.90 -51.76 -55.05
N GLU A 113 51.33 -51.07 -54.00
CA GLU A 113 51.66 -51.35 -52.58
C GLU A 113 50.40 -51.68 -51.76
N GLY A 114 49.32 -52.15 -52.41
CA GLY A 114 47.98 -52.21 -51.77
C GLY A 114 47.78 -53.23 -50.66
N GLU A 115 48.69 -54.12 -50.40
CA GLU A 115 48.50 -55.14 -49.38
C GLU A 115 48.88 -54.71 -47.99
N GLU A 116 49.98 -53.97 -47.82
CA GLU A 116 50.39 -53.51 -46.45
C GLU A 116 49.48 -52.46 -45.85
N LEU A 117 48.82 -51.68 -46.66
CA LEU A 117 47.94 -50.64 -46.24
C LEU A 117 46.59 -51.08 -45.80
N ALA A 118 46.05 -52.09 -46.52
CA ALA A 118 44.78 -52.70 -46.12
C ALA A 118 44.89 -53.32 -44.71
N ILE A 119 46.06 -53.86 -44.43
CA ILE A 119 46.41 -54.41 -43.10
C ILE A 119 46.40 -53.34 -42.00
N ALA A 120 47.03 -52.19 -42.25
CA ALA A 120 47.09 -51.08 -41.32
C ALA A 120 45.67 -50.53 -41.06
N LYS A 121 44.84 -50.49 -42.11
CA LYS A 121 43.45 -49.97 -42.02
C LYS A 121 42.55 -50.86 -41.17
N VAL A 122 42.67 -52.16 -41.31
CA VAL A 122 41.92 -53.13 -40.55
C VAL A 122 42.33 -53.05 -39.06
N LYS A 123 43.63 -52.91 -38.81
CA LYS A 123 44.09 -52.66 -37.40
C LYS A 123 43.48 -51.41 -36.82
N ALA A 124 43.46 -50.30 -37.58
CA ALA A 124 42.88 -49.07 -37.12
C ALA A 124 41.36 -49.17 -36.87
N MET A 125 40.63 -49.84 -37.74
CA MET A 125 39.18 -50.07 -37.59
C MET A 125 38.84 -51.00 -36.40
N VAL A 126 39.67 -52.03 -36.21
CA VAL A 126 39.47 -52.93 -35.05
C VAL A 126 39.69 -52.15 -33.78
N ARG A 127 40.74 -51.31 -33.78
CA ARG A 127 41.04 -50.47 -32.60
C ARG A 127 39.93 -49.47 -32.31
N GLU A 128 39.42 -48.76 -33.31
CA GLU A 128 38.32 -47.83 -33.17
C GLU A 128 37.02 -48.50 -32.66
N ARG A 129 36.76 -49.68 -33.19
CA ARG A 129 35.56 -50.45 -32.80
C ARG A 129 35.67 -50.92 -31.34
N PHE A 130 36.87 -51.31 -30.96
CA PHE A 130 37.17 -51.75 -29.61
C PHE A 130 37.11 -50.59 -28.59
N GLU A 131 37.65 -49.43 -28.96
CA GLU A 131 37.54 -48.22 -28.13
C GLU A 131 36.10 -47.75 -27.98
N LYS A 132 35.29 -47.83 -29.05
CA LYS A 132 33.85 -47.51 -28.95
C LYS A 132 33.13 -48.50 -28.04
N GLN A 133 33.48 -49.79 -28.10
CA GLN A 133 32.92 -50.78 -27.21
C GLN A 133 33.26 -50.51 -25.74
N ILE A 134 34.51 -50.19 -25.49
CA ILE A 134 34.99 -49.83 -24.15
C ILE A 134 34.24 -48.57 -23.66
N SER A 135 34.12 -47.54 -24.50
CA SER A 135 33.39 -46.34 -24.16
C SER A 135 31.95 -46.63 -23.86
N ALA A 136 31.27 -47.47 -24.69
CA ALA A 136 29.87 -47.85 -24.45
C ALA A 136 29.71 -48.67 -23.12
N MET A 137 30.62 -49.60 -22.88
CA MET A 137 30.60 -50.36 -21.62
C MET A 137 30.85 -49.46 -20.40
N LYS A 138 31.73 -48.49 -20.55
CA LYS A 138 32.02 -47.51 -19.48
C LYS A 138 30.78 -46.65 -19.18
N MET A 139 30.10 -46.18 -20.23
CA MET A 139 28.86 -45.40 -20.10
C MET A 139 27.74 -46.23 -19.47
N GLN A 140 27.59 -47.52 -19.86
CA GLN A 140 26.65 -48.43 -19.21
C GLN A 140 26.97 -48.64 -17.73
N ALA A 141 28.28 -48.80 -17.40
CA ALA A 141 28.74 -48.93 -16.03
C ALA A 141 28.44 -47.69 -15.21
N TYR A 142 28.64 -46.47 -15.79
CA TYR A 142 28.24 -45.22 -15.15
C TYR A 142 26.73 -45.16 -14.86
N ALA A 143 25.93 -45.45 -15.89
CA ALA A 143 24.48 -45.41 -15.74
C ALA A 143 23.97 -46.43 -14.69
N LYS A 144 24.57 -47.63 -14.67
CA LYS A 144 24.25 -48.64 -13.69
C LYS A 144 24.68 -48.25 -12.26
N ALA A 145 25.90 -47.71 -12.12
CA ALA A 145 26.40 -47.26 -10.84
C ALA A 145 25.58 -46.07 -10.30
N GLU A 146 25.22 -45.14 -11.20
CA GLU A 146 24.36 -44.01 -10.81
C GLU A 146 22.94 -44.44 -10.42
N ALA A 147 22.34 -45.37 -11.17
CA ALA A 147 21.03 -45.92 -10.83
C ALA A 147 21.04 -46.64 -9.47
N GLN A 148 22.09 -47.44 -9.20
CA GLN A 148 22.28 -48.14 -7.93
C GLN A 148 22.44 -47.14 -6.76
N ILE A 149 23.19 -46.07 -6.95
CA ILE A 149 23.36 -45.05 -5.92
C ILE A 149 22.04 -44.32 -5.66
N ARG A 150 21.30 -43.94 -6.71
CA ARG A 150 19.98 -43.30 -6.55
C ARG A 150 18.99 -44.24 -5.81
N GLU A 151 18.97 -45.50 -6.20
CA GLU A 151 18.10 -46.47 -5.53
C GLU A 151 18.47 -46.71 -4.06
N MET A 152 19.78 -46.79 -3.78
CA MET A 152 20.28 -46.92 -2.41
C MET A 152 19.92 -45.69 -1.54
N PHE A 153 20.06 -44.47 -2.09
CA PHE A 153 19.69 -43.25 -1.38
C PHE A 153 18.18 -43.14 -1.15
N THR A 154 17.37 -43.73 -2.05
CA THR A 154 15.90 -43.67 -1.92
C THR A 154 15.36 -44.73 -0.97
N LYS A 155 15.93 -45.95 -1.01
CA LYS A 155 15.42 -47.12 -0.20
C LYS A 155 16.13 -47.24 1.14
N ASN A 156 17.43 -46.93 1.21
CA ASN A 156 18.23 -47.10 2.41
C ASN A 156 19.33 -46.03 2.50
N PRO A 157 18.97 -44.83 2.88
CA PRO A 157 19.94 -43.75 2.95
C PRO A 157 21.07 -44.04 3.95
N PRO A 158 22.32 -43.73 3.64
CA PRO A 158 23.47 -43.95 4.51
C PRO A 158 23.24 -43.40 5.93
N LYS A 159 23.62 -44.18 6.94
CA LYS A 159 23.45 -43.75 8.34
C LYS A 159 24.07 -42.43 8.65
N GLU A 160 25.21 -42.13 8.04
CA GLU A 160 25.90 -40.84 8.13
C GLU A 160 25.07 -39.68 7.56
N LEU A 161 24.32 -39.93 6.47
CA LEU A 161 23.42 -38.94 5.91
C LEU A 161 22.25 -38.62 6.84
N ILE A 162 21.71 -39.64 7.49
CA ILE A 162 20.62 -39.52 8.48
C ILE A 162 21.14 -38.72 9.69
N GLU A 163 22.39 -38.95 10.08
CA GLU A 163 23.02 -38.25 11.19
C GLU A 163 23.30 -36.78 10.86
N VAL A 164 23.78 -36.51 9.61
CA VAL A 164 23.94 -35.13 9.11
C VAL A 164 22.60 -34.42 8.98
N GLN A 165 21.57 -35.10 8.50
CA GLN A 165 20.22 -34.54 8.45
C GLN A 165 19.68 -34.19 9.84
N LYS A 166 19.95 -35.02 10.85
CA LYS A 166 19.57 -34.70 12.22
C LYS A 166 20.34 -33.50 12.75
N LYS A 167 21.65 -33.46 12.52
CA LYS A 167 22.49 -32.30 12.92
C LYS A 167 22.05 -31.01 12.24
N VAL A 168 21.75 -31.07 10.94
CA VAL A 168 21.24 -29.92 10.20
C VAL A 168 19.85 -29.51 10.69
N GLU A 169 19.01 -30.48 11.01
CA GLU A 169 17.71 -30.19 11.63
C GLU A 169 17.87 -29.50 12.98
N GLU A 170 18.78 -29.99 13.84
CA GLU A 170 19.07 -29.36 15.12
C GLU A 170 19.66 -27.96 14.96
N GLU A 171 20.58 -27.80 14.01
CA GLU A 171 21.20 -26.50 13.72
C GLU A 171 20.16 -25.50 13.17
N VAL A 172 19.30 -25.92 12.24
CA VAL A 172 18.21 -25.09 11.71
C VAL A 172 17.21 -24.73 12.82
N LYS A 173 16.88 -25.70 13.68
CA LYS A 173 16.04 -25.45 14.85
C LYS A 173 16.68 -24.43 15.77
N LYS A 174 17.97 -24.61 16.08
CA LYS A 174 18.72 -23.71 16.96
C LYS A 174 18.76 -22.30 16.40
N GLN A 175 19.17 -22.15 15.14
CA GLN A 175 19.24 -20.84 14.49
C GLN A 175 17.86 -20.16 14.39
N PHE A 176 16.81 -20.95 14.17
CA PHE A 176 15.45 -20.46 14.11
C PHE A 176 14.97 -19.98 15.49
N TYR A 177 15.24 -20.78 16.54
CA TYR A 177 14.87 -20.38 17.89
C TYR A 177 15.72 -19.20 18.41
N ASP A 178 17.00 -19.14 18.06
CA ASP A 178 17.87 -17.99 18.38
C ASP A 178 17.35 -16.71 17.70
N LYS A 179 16.86 -16.85 16.47
CA LYS A 179 16.25 -15.73 15.75
C LYS A 179 14.94 -15.27 16.41
N ILE A 180 14.11 -16.22 16.81
CA ILE A 180 12.87 -15.93 17.55
C ILE A 180 13.19 -15.31 18.90
N ALA A 181 14.18 -15.83 19.62
CA ALA A 181 14.61 -15.28 20.90
C ALA A 181 15.06 -13.81 20.76
N LYS A 182 15.87 -13.51 19.74
CA LYS A 182 16.29 -12.13 19.45
C LYS A 182 15.11 -11.21 19.09
N MET A 183 14.18 -11.71 18.27
CA MET A 183 12.97 -10.96 17.95
C MET A 183 12.10 -10.72 19.19
N LYS A 184 12.02 -11.71 20.07
CA LYS A 184 11.28 -11.61 21.32
C LYS A 184 11.94 -10.61 22.27
N GLU A 185 13.26 -10.66 22.37
CA GLU A 185 14.03 -9.70 23.18
C GLU A 185 13.87 -8.27 22.69
N GLN A 186 13.90 -8.07 21.36
CA GLN A 186 13.60 -6.76 20.78
C GLN A 186 12.17 -6.29 21.04
N ALA A 187 11.22 -7.22 20.96
CA ALA A 187 9.83 -6.92 21.28
C ALA A 187 9.63 -6.59 22.75
N TYR A 188 10.34 -7.29 23.65
CA TYR A 188 10.35 -6.94 25.08
C TYR A 188 10.87 -5.53 25.31
N ALA A 189 12.06 -5.24 24.73
CA ALA A 189 12.66 -3.91 24.89
C ALA A 189 11.74 -2.78 24.40
N GLN A 190 11.06 -3.01 23.27
CA GLN A 190 10.12 -2.03 22.73
C GLN A 190 8.84 -1.90 23.57
N ALA A 191 8.33 -3.02 24.05
CA ALA A 191 7.12 -3.04 24.88
C ALA A 191 7.38 -2.42 26.26
N GLU A 192 8.51 -2.74 26.84
CA GLU A 192 8.95 -2.16 28.12
C GLU A 192 9.20 -0.66 28.01
N ALA A 193 9.89 -0.22 26.95
CA ALA A 193 10.12 1.19 26.70
C ALA A 193 8.80 1.97 26.58
N LYS A 194 7.83 1.43 25.84
CA LYS A 194 6.49 2.03 25.72
C LYS A 194 5.72 2.03 27.03
N ALA A 195 5.81 0.94 27.80
CA ALA A 195 5.14 0.84 29.08
C ALA A 195 5.71 1.83 30.10
N VAL A 196 7.03 1.99 30.11
CA VAL A 196 7.70 2.98 30.95
C VAL A 196 7.34 4.39 30.52
N GLU A 197 7.38 4.67 29.21
CA GLU A 197 6.99 5.98 28.67
C GLU A 197 5.55 6.34 29.03
N GLN A 198 4.66 5.38 28.96
CA GLN A 198 3.24 5.56 29.25
C GLN A 198 2.99 5.88 30.72
N ILE A 199 3.69 5.22 31.64
CA ILE A 199 3.59 5.49 33.08
C ILE A 199 4.23 6.82 33.43
N THR A 200 5.37 7.15 32.83
CA THR A 200 6.08 8.40 33.13
C THR A 200 5.33 9.62 32.58
N LYS A 201 4.67 9.50 31.43
CA LYS A 201 3.90 10.60 30.81
C LYS A 201 2.47 10.72 31.34
N ASN A 202 1.87 9.62 31.77
CA ASN A 202 0.46 9.59 32.19
C ASN A 202 0.27 8.54 33.28
N PRO A 203 0.72 8.82 34.49
CA PRO A 203 0.62 7.87 35.61
C PRO A 203 -0.85 7.51 35.87
N PRO A 204 -1.17 6.23 36.04
CA PRO A 204 -2.53 5.79 36.37
C PRO A 204 -3.02 6.46 37.67
N PRO A 205 -4.33 6.72 37.80
CA PRO A 205 -4.88 7.31 39.03
C PRO A 205 -4.53 6.52 40.30
N GLU A 206 -4.47 5.22 40.21
CA GLU A 206 -4.07 4.31 41.29
C GLU A 206 -2.62 4.51 41.71
N LEU A 207 -1.73 4.87 40.81
CA LEU A 207 -0.34 5.19 41.12
C LEU A 207 -0.23 6.52 41.87
N ILE A 208 -1.00 7.51 41.42
CA ILE A 208 -1.06 8.82 42.06
C ILE A 208 -1.64 8.69 43.49
N GLU A 209 -2.62 7.82 43.64
CA GLU A 209 -3.22 7.54 44.97
C GLU A 209 -2.23 6.80 45.87
N ALA A 210 -1.52 5.81 45.33
CA ALA A 210 -0.47 5.08 46.02
C ALA A 210 0.70 6.00 46.42
N GLU A 211 1.10 6.88 45.49
CA GLU A 211 2.13 7.90 45.75
C GLU A 211 1.71 8.87 46.85
N ASN A 212 0.50 9.39 46.80
CA ASN A 212 -0.05 10.26 47.80
C ASN A 212 -0.15 9.57 49.16
N LYS A 213 -0.55 8.32 49.19
CA LYS A 213 -0.61 7.52 50.40
C LYS A 213 0.78 7.25 50.98
N ALA A 214 1.74 6.89 50.13
CA ALA A 214 3.13 6.70 50.54
C ALA A 214 3.77 8.00 51.05
N ILE A 215 3.47 9.13 50.41
CA ILE A 215 3.92 10.46 50.82
C ILE A 215 3.35 10.83 52.20
N MET A 216 2.06 10.58 52.43
CA MET A 216 1.45 10.81 53.72
C MET A 216 2.11 9.97 54.81
N GLN A 217 2.27 8.67 54.57
CA GLN A 217 2.93 7.78 55.51
C GLN A 217 4.38 8.18 55.82
N ALA A 218 5.13 8.51 54.74
CA ALA A 218 6.53 8.91 54.86
C ALA A 218 6.69 10.24 55.65
N LYS A 219 5.77 11.18 55.44
CA LYS A 219 5.75 12.43 56.18
C LYS A 219 5.45 12.20 57.65
N GLU A 220 4.52 11.30 57.96
CA GLU A 220 4.14 10.97 59.32
C GLU A 220 5.25 10.23 60.04
N GLU A 221 5.93 9.33 59.36
CA GLU A 221 7.05 8.56 59.89
C GLU A 221 8.30 9.43 60.10
N ALA A 222 8.57 10.31 59.14
CA ALA A 222 9.64 11.32 59.26
C ALA A 222 9.37 12.30 60.43
N LYS A 223 8.09 12.64 60.63
CA LYS A 223 7.70 13.47 61.77
C LYS A 223 7.96 12.73 63.09
N LYS A 224 7.54 11.45 63.20
CA LYS A 224 7.78 10.66 64.41
C LYS A 224 9.26 10.48 64.70
N GLN A 225 10.09 10.33 63.70
CA GLN A 225 11.54 10.22 63.89
C GLN A 225 12.17 11.54 64.36
N VAL A 226 11.75 12.64 63.82
CA VAL A 226 12.24 13.96 64.19
C VAL A 226 11.72 14.32 65.60
N ASP A 227 10.44 14.08 65.89
CA ASP A 227 9.84 14.25 67.19
C ASP A 227 10.60 13.47 68.23
N ALA A 228 10.84 12.16 68.00
CA ALA A 228 11.62 11.32 68.94
C ALA A 228 13.06 11.79 69.14
N GLN A 229 13.70 12.31 68.07
CA GLN A 229 15.08 12.81 68.12
C GLN A 229 15.19 14.13 68.96
N PHE A 230 14.19 14.98 68.79
CA PHE A 230 14.18 16.24 69.52
C PHE A 230 13.67 16.08 70.96
N GLU A 231 12.68 15.21 71.25
CA GLU A 231 12.24 14.82 72.58
C GLU A 231 13.37 14.18 73.39
N ALA A 232 14.18 13.34 72.74
CA ALA A 232 15.34 12.72 73.41
C ALA A 232 16.44 13.72 73.74
N LYS A 233 16.55 14.79 72.95
CA LYS A 233 17.60 15.81 73.13
C LYS A 233 17.19 16.97 74.09
N TYR A 234 15.90 17.20 74.17
CA TYR A 234 15.36 18.31 75.02
C TYR A 234 14.12 17.82 75.78
N PRO A 235 14.29 16.93 76.73
CA PRO A 235 13.18 16.33 77.46
C PRO A 235 12.41 17.39 78.28
N GLY A 236 11.10 17.45 78.03
CA GLY A 236 10.18 18.32 78.75
C GLY A 236 9.95 19.72 78.19
N VAL A 237 10.53 20.01 77.03
CA VAL A 237 10.27 21.29 76.33
C VAL A 237 9.27 20.99 75.18
N PRO A 238 8.21 21.76 74.99
CA PRO A 238 7.32 21.57 73.84
C PRO A 238 8.11 21.68 72.54
N LEU A 239 7.92 20.69 71.64
CA LEU A 239 8.69 20.55 70.39
C LEU A 239 8.63 21.80 69.53
N GLU A 240 7.53 22.53 69.58
CA GLU A 240 7.31 23.75 68.75
C GLU A 240 8.17 24.94 69.15
N ASP A 241 8.69 24.94 70.36
CA ASP A 241 9.49 26.05 71.01
C ASP A 241 11.00 25.77 70.86
N ILE A 242 11.40 24.63 70.31
CA ILE A 242 12.82 24.27 70.21
C ILE A 242 13.39 24.88 68.90
N PRO A 243 14.45 25.68 68.99
CA PRO A 243 15.07 26.24 67.78
C PRO A 243 15.62 25.17 66.84
N GLY A 244 15.24 25.28 65.64
CA GLY A 244 15.64 24.32 64.53
C GLY A 244 14.76 23.11 64.41
N TYR A 245 13.75 22.86 65.24
CA TYR A 245 12.83 21.72 65.10
C TYR A 245 12.02 21.80 63.82
N LYS A 246 11.44 22.96 63.49
CA LYS A 246 10.62 23.14 62.29
C LYS A 246 11.44 22.94 60.99
N GLU A 247 12.69 23.41 61.01
CA GLU A 247 13.59 23.23 59.84
C GLU A 247 14.02 21.78 59.71
N ALA A 248 14.34 21.11 60.82
CA ALA A 248 14.67 19.68 60.76
C ALA A 248 13.49 18.80 60.34
N LEU A 249 12.29 19.12 60.79
CA LEU A 249 11.07 18.43 60.43
C LEU A 249 10.78 18.62 58.92
N LEU A 250 10.92 19.85 58.44
CA LEU A 250 10.67 20.15 57.04
C LEU A 250 11.66 19.40 56.12
N LEU A 251 12.95 19.43 56.47
CA LEU A 251 13.99 18.73 55.73
C LEU A 251 13.84 17.21 55.76
N ALA A 252 13.44 16.66 56.92
CA ALA A 252 13.19 15.21 57.03
C ALA A 252 11.98 14.78 56.23
N GLN A 253 10.91 15.56 56.28
CA GLN A 253 9.71 15.29 55.48
C GLN A 253 9.97 15.41 53.98
N GLU A 254 10.76 16.37 53.53
CA GLU A 254 11.10 16.56 52.14
C GLU A 254 11.92 15.40 51.59
N LYS A 255 12.92 14.93 52.34
CA LYS A 255 13.70 13.73 51.99
C LYS A 255 12.85 12.45 52.01
N ALA A 256 11.96 12.30 52.99
CA ALA A 256 11.09 11.14 53.06
C ALA A 256 10.08 11.10 51.92
N VAL A 257 9.57 12.25 51.51
CA VAL A 257 8.69 12.40 50.34
C VAL A 257 9.41 12.01 49.07
N GLN A 258 10.64 12.50 48.91
CA GLN A 258 11.42 12.20 47.69
C GLN A 258 11.76 10.70 47.60
N TYR A 259 12.07 10.07 48.73
CA TYR A 259 12.30 8.64 48.79
C TYR A 259 11.03 7.83 48.55
N ALA A 260 9.91 8.19 49.14
CA ALA A 260 8.63 7.50 48.93
C ALA A 260 8.16 7.56 47.49
N LYS A 261 8.31 8.72 46.83
CA LYS A 261 7.99 8.87 45.41
C LYS A 261 8.80 7.93 44.53
N SER A 262 10.11 7.93 44.72
CA SER A 262 11.00 7.08 43.89
C SER A 262 10.74 5.59 44.09
N GLN A 263 10.32 5.16 45.25
CA GLN A 263 9.96 3.76 45.53
C GLN A 263 8.65 3.36 44.83
N VAL A 264 7.64 4.21 44.88
CA VAL A 264 6.34 3.91 44.23
C VAL A 264 6.45 3.96 42.72
N GLU A 265 7.19 4.95 42.19
CA GLU A 265 7.45 5.01 40.75
C GLU A 265 8.25 3.79 40.24
N SER A 266 9.30 3.41 40.98
CA SER A 266 10.12 2.27 40.57
C SER A 266 9.33 0.95 40.59
N PHE A 267 8.47 0.78 41.58
CA PHE A 267 7.60 -0.40 41.69
C PHE A 267 6.56 -0.46 40.58
N ALA A 268 5.98 0.70 40.23
CA ALA A 268 5.01 0.78 39.14
C ALA A 268 5.64 0.53 37.78
N ILE A 269 6.84 1.05 37.57
CA ILE A 269 7.61 0.80 36.33
C ILE A 269 7.94 -0.69 36.20
N GLU A 270 8.35 -1.34 37.29
CA GLU A 270 8.62 -2.78 37.28
C GLU A 270 7.37 -3.60 36.98
N GLN A 271 6.24 -3.26 37.58
CA GLN A 271 4.97 -3.94 37.25
C GLN A 271 4.54 -3.72 35.81
N ALA A 272 4.73 -2.50 35.30
CA ALA A 272 4.38 -2.23 33.92
C ALA A 272 5.26 -2.98 32.93
N LYS A 273 6.54 -3.09 33.22
CA LYS A 273 7.47 -3.91 32.41
C LYS A 273 7.05 -5.38 32.43
N ALA A 274 6.73 -5.90 33.62
CA ALA A 274 6.26 -7.27 33.72
C ALA A 274 4.98 -7.52 32.91
N LYS A 275 4.04 -6.60 32.94
CA LYS A 275 2.80 -6.66 32.19
C LYS A 275 3.04 -6.51 30.68
N ALA A 276 3.98 -5.66 30.30
CA ALA A 276 4.39 -5.49 28.90
C ALA A 276 5.05 -6.76 28.34
N ARG A 277 5.91 -7.42 29.13
CA ARG A 277 6.50 -8.72 28.77
C ARG A 277 5.44 -9.79 28.58
N SER A 278 4.51 -9.89 29.54
CA SER A 278 3.41 -10.86 29.44
C SER A 278 2.54 -10.68 28.19
N ALA A 279 2.33 -9.43 27.77
CA ALA A 279 1.61 -9.13 26.54
C ALA A 279 2.37 -9.60 25.29
N VAL A 280 3.68 -9.38 25.27
CA VAL A 280 4.55 -9.86 24.17
C VAL A 280 4.56 -11.39 24.14
N ASP A 281 4.63 -12.05 25.30
CA ASP A 281 4.56 -13.51 25.38
C ASP A 281 3.24 -14.05 24.82
N ALA A 282 2.14 -13.41 25.15
CA ALA A 282 0.83 -13.79 24.61
C ALA A 282 0.73 -13.60 23.09
N GLU A 283 1.39 -12.58 22.54
CA GLU A 283 1.42 -12.35 21.10
C GLU A 283 2.29 -13.38 20.38
N PHE A 284 3.45 -13.71 20.94
CA PHE A 284 4.29 -14.76 20.40
C PHE A 284 3.63 -16.14 20.50
N ALA A 285 2.90 -16.40 21.57
CA ALA A 285 2.13 -17.65 21.72
C ALA A 285 1.04 -17.80 20.65
N LYS A 286 0.41 -16.70 20.24
CA LYS A 286 -0.58 -16.73 19.14
C LYS A 286 0.05 -17.03 17.78
N ARG A 287 1.30 -16.60 17.59
CA ARG A 287 2.05 -16.82 16.34
C ARG A 287 2.80 -18.15 16.32
N GLN A 288 2.82 -18.88 17.44
CA GLN A 288 3.55 -20.13 17.54
C GLN A 288 3.23 -21.13 16.42
N PRO A 289 1.95 -21.34 16.02
CA PRO A 289 1.64 -22.27 14.94
C PRO A 289 2.22 -21.87 13.58
N GLU A 290 2.28 -20.56 13.30
CA GLU A 290 2.88 -20.05 12.05
C GLU A 290 4.40 -20.20 12.06
N LEU A 291 5.02 -19.95 13.20
CA LEU A 291 6.46 -20.11 13.38
C LEU A 291 6.88 -21.57 13.26
N ASP A 292 6.08 -22.47 13.84
CA ASP A 292 6.32 -23.91 13.75
C ASP A 292 6.18 -24.41 12.30
N GLN A 293 5.23 -23.86 11.54
CA GLN A 293 5.10 -24.15 10.12
C GLN A 293 6.27 -23.62 9.29
N GLN A 294 6.78 -22.44 9.61
CA GLN A 294 7.97 -21.88 8.96
C GLN A 294 9.22 -22.70 9.29
N LEU A 295 9.36 -23.12 10.54
CA LEU A 295 10.43 -24.00 10.96
C LEU A 295 10.38 -25.33 10.21
N ALA A 296 9.19 -25.96 10.12
CA ALA A 296 9.02 -27.21 9.40
C ALA A 296 9.44 -27.09 7.94
N LYS A 297 9.06 -26.00 7.25
CA LYS A 297 9.48 -25.74 5.88
C LYS A 297 10.99 -25.52 5.75
N ALA A 298 11.59 -24.78 6.68
CA ALA A 298 13.03 -24.55 6.67
C ALA A 298 13.81 -25.84 6.87
N ILE A 299 13.35 -26.70 7.76
CA ILE A 299 13.96 -28.03 8.00
C ILE A 299 13.84 -28.92 6.76
N GLU A 300 12.69 -28.94 6.10
CA GLU A 300 12.47 -29.75 4.90
C GLU A 300 13.36 -29.28 3.74
N GLN A 301 13.50 -27.98 3.57
CA GLN A 301 14.42 -27.40 2.57
C GLN A 301 15.89 -27.73 2.86
N ALA A 302 16.31 -27.58 4.12
CA ALA A 302 17.67 -27.89 4.52
C ALA A 302 18.00 -29.38 4.36
N LYS A 303 17.07 -30.25 4.75
CA LYS A 303 17.20 -31.71 4.56
C LYS A 303 17.29 -32.08 3.07
N SER A 304 16.47 -31.46 2.23
CA SER A 304 16.50 -31.68 0.79
C SER A 304 17.83 -31.26 0.16
N GLN A 305 18.41 -30.14 0.61
CA GLN A 305 19.73 -29.69 0.14
C GLN A 305 20.83 -30.69 0.51
N VAL A 306 20.82 -31.15 1.76
CA VAL A 306 21.83 -32.14 2.23
C VAL A 306 21.74 -33.44 1.43
N ILE A 307 20.52 -33.92 1.16
CA ILE A 307 20.33 -35.12 0.34
C ILE A 307 20.91 -34.92 -1.07
N ASN A 308 20.62 -33.80 -1.68
CA ASN A 308 21.07 -33.49 -3.04
C ASN A 308 22.61 -33.37 -3.13
N GLU A 309 23.24 -32.75 -2.14
CA GLU A 309 24.70 -32.67 -2.08
C GLU A 309 25.35 -34.02 -1.82
N ALA A 310 24.81 -34.81 -0.89
CA ALA A 310 25.31 -36.12 -0.60
C ALA A 310 25.15 -37.07 -1.80
N LEU A 311 24.01 -37.00 -2.50
CA LEU A 311 23.75 -37.75 -3.70
C LEU A 311 24.75 -37.41 -4.82
N LYS A 312 25.02 -36.10 -5.02
CA LYS A 312 26.01 -35.66 -5.99
C LYS A 312 27.40 -36.20 -5.69
N LYS A 313 27.83 -36.16 -4.41
CA LYS A 313 29.12 -36.71 -3.98
C LYS A 313 29.18 -38.22 -4.18
N ALA A 314 28.12 -38.95 -3.82
CA ALA A 314 28.07 -40.38 -3.96
C ALA A 314 28.11 -40.82 -5.44
N ILE A 315 27.41 -40.11 -6.32
CA ILE A 315 27.45 -40.37 -7.75
C ILE A 315 28.87 -40.12 -8.30
N ALA A 316 29.52 -39.03 -7.86
CA ALA A 316 30.89 -38.72 -8.29
C ALA A 316 31.89 -39.79 -7.85
N GLN A 317 31.74 -40.27 -6.63
CA GLN A 317 32.58 -41.36 -6.10
C GLN A 317 32.32 -42.69 -6.82
N ALA A 318 31.05 -42.99 -7.15
CA ALA A 318 30.70 -44.17 -7.91
C ALA A 318 31.27 -44.14 -9.34
N ARG A 319 31.26 -43.00 -9.99
CA ARG A 319 31.87 -42.80 -11.30
C ARG A 319 33.40 -42.97 -11.25
N ALA A 320 34.06 -42.38 -10.21
CA ALA A 320 35.48 -42.55 -10.00
C ALA A 320 35.90 -44.03 -9.79
N LYS A 321 35.06 -44.81 -9.04
CA LYS A 321 35.33 -46.25 -8.89
C LYS A 321 35.21 -47.03 -10.20
N VAL A 322 34.25 -46.68 -11.05
CA VAL A 322 34.11 -47.24 -12.38
C VAL A 322 35.34 -46.91 -13.22
N ASP A 323 35.83 -45.66 -13.14
CA ASP A 323 37.06 -45.25 -13.85
C ASP A 323 38.27 -46.04 -13.40
N GLU A 324 38.46 -46.26 -12.12
CA GLU A 324 39.55 -47.06 -11.54
C GLU A 324 39.49 -48.54 -12.00
N GLU A 325 38.26 -49.10 -12.07
CA GLU A 325 38.07 -50.47 -12.50
C GLU A 325 38.38 -50.65 -13.98
N PHE A 326 38.02 -49.68 -14.80
CA PHE A 326 38.40 -49.63 -16.22
C PHE A 326 39.90 -49.44 -16.41
N ALA A 327 40.54 -48.61 -15.58
CA ALA A 327 41.97 -48.41 -15.61
C ALA A 327 42.74 -49.71 -15.28
N LYS A 328 42.25 -50.50 -14.32
CA LYS A 328 42.83 -51.81 -13.96
C LYS A 328 42.69 -52.84 -15.09
N ARG A 329 41.58 -52.79 -15.84
CA ARG A 329 41.34 -53.71 -16.98
C ARG A 329 41.99 -53.26 -18.26
N LYS A 330 42.63 -52.10 -18.31
CA LYS A 330 43.21 -51.54 -19.55
C LYS A 330 44.27 -52.46 -20.19
N GLN A 331 45.14 -53.04 -19.41
CA GLN A 331 46.15 -53.96 -19.91
C GLN A 331 45.56 -55.20 -20.53
N GLU A 332 44.53 -55.77 -19.92
CA GLU A 332 43.85 -56.96 -20.48
C GLU A 332 43.08 -56.66 -21.76
N LEU A 333 42.45 -55.47 -21.81
CA LEU A 333 41.71 -54.95 -22.98
C LEU A 333 42.71 -54.68 -24.17
N GLU A 334 43.90 -54.14 -23.87
CA GLU A 334 44.92 -53.90 -24.88
C GLU A 334 45.47 -55.23 -25.45
N LYS A 335 45.56 -56.29 -24.61
CA LYS A 335 45.96 -57.61 -25.08
C LYS A 335 44.89 -58.24 -26.00
N GLN A 336 43.61 -58.09 -25.61
CA GLN A 336 42.47 -58.57 -26.42
C GLN A 336 42.36 -57.79 -27.73
N LEU A 337 42.70 -56.52 -27.74
CA LEU A 337 42.78 -55.71 -28.95
C LEU A 337 43.86 -56.19 -29.90
N ALA A 338 45.05 -56.47 -29.36
CA ALA A 338 46.19 -57.01 -30.16
C ALA A 338 45.87 -58.38 -30.80
N GLU A 339 45.15 -59.24 -30.09
CA GLU A 339 44.72 -60.54 -30.63
C GLU A 339 43.63 -60.35 -31.69
N ALA A 340 42.66 -59.45 -31.50
CA ALA A 340 41.64 -59.14 -32.50
C ALA A 340 42.23 -58.49 -33.76
N GLU A 341 43.20 -57.56 -33.60
CA GLU A 341 43.95 -56.98 -34.76
C GLU A 341 44.66 -58.08 -35.60
N ASN A 342 45.34 -58.98 -34.93
CA ASN A 342 46.09 -60.08 -35.63
C ASN A 342 45.14 -61.05 -36.37
N LYS A 343 43.99 -61.38 -35.80
CA LYS A 343 42.97 -62.21 -36.39
C LYS A 343 42.30 -61.51 -37.58
N ALA A 344 41.98 -60.22 -37.47
CA ALA A 344 41.39 -59.47 -38.59
C ALA A 344 42.38 -59.28 -39.74
N VAL A 345 43.65 -59.11 -39.49
CA VAL A 345 44.72 -59.00 -40.50
C VAL A 345 44.90 -60.30 -41.27
N SER A 346 44.82 -61.45 -40.62
CA SER A 346 44.91 -62.75 -41.30
C SER A 346 43.71 -63.04 -42.20
N GLN A 347 42.51 -62.69 -41.83
CA GLN A 347 41.30 -62.79 -42.64
C GLN A 347 41.27 -61.79 -43.79
N LEU A 348 41.82 -60.59 -43.61
CA LEU A 348 41.84 -59.61 -44.69
C LEU A 348 42.82 -59.97 -45.82
N LYS A 349 43.99 -60.50 -45.44
CA LYS A 349 44.97 -61.00 -46.48
C LYS A 349 44.37 -61.97 -47.46
N GLU A 350 43.46 -62.79 -46.99
CA GLU A 350 42.78 -63.79 -47.91
C GLU A 350 41.66 -63.15 -48.72
N THR A 351 40.93 -62.15 -48.23
CA THR A 351 39.76 -61.58 -48.87
C THR A 351 40.11 -60.43 -49.84
N LEU A 352 41.15 -59.63 -49.56
CA LEU A 352 41.56 -58.48 -50.41
C LEU A 352 42.11 -58.89 -51.78
N GLN A 353 42.79 -60.00 -51.88
CA GLN A 353 43.25 -60.51 -53.15
C GLN A 353 42.19 -60.90 -54.18
N LYS A 354 40.94 -61.16 -53.66
CA LYS A 354 39.84 -61.56 -54.56
C LYS A 354 38.85 -60.41 -54.86
N GLU A 355 38.73 -59.38 -54.01
CA GLU A 355 37.69 -58.34 -54.12
C GLU A 355 38.13 -56.99 -54.72
N ILE A 356 39.41 -56.62 -54.67
CA ILE A 356 39.91 -55.35 -55.24
C ILE A 356 39.73 -55.31 -56.76
N LEU A 357 39.76 -56.41 -57.42
CA LEU A 357 39.61 -56.51 -58.88
C LEU A 357 38.15 -56.44 -59.40
N LYS A 358 37.14 -56.60 -58.54
CA LYS A 358 35.73 -56.66 -58.93
C LYS A 358 34.91 -55.46 -58.59
N LYS A 359 35.35 -54.54 -57.67
CA LYS A 359 34.50 -53.48 -57.12
C LYS A 359 34.81 -52.05 -57.53
N ALA A 360 35.74 -51.81 -58.42
CA ALA A 360 36.07 -50.45 -58.88
C ALA A 360 35.13 -49.99 -60.05
N ASN A 361 33.82 -50.13 -59.86
CA ASN A 361 32.88 -49.56 -60.79
C ASN A 361 32.46 -48.13 -60.31
N LEU A 362 33.43 -47.22 -60.20
CA LEU A 362 33.25 -45.81 -60.01
C LEU A 362 33.16 -45.07 -61.30
N THR A 363 32.23 -44.15 -61.51
CA THR A 363 32.17 -43.27 -62.68
C THR A 363 33.42 -42.36 -62.67
N LYS A 364 33.79 -41.89 -63.88
CA LYS A 364 34.93 -40.96 -64.01
C LYS A 364 34.79 -39.71 -63.13
N GLU A 365 33.56 -39.15 -63.06
CA GLU A 365 33.24 -38.00 -62.18
C GLU A 365 33.39 -38.28 -60.69
N GLN A 366 33.10 -39.47 -60.24
CA GLN A 366 33.28 -39.92 -58.87
C GLN A 366 34.70 -40.08 -58.52
N LEU A 367 35.53 -40.55 -59.41
CA LEU A 367 37.01 -40.69 -59.20
C LEU A 367 37.69 -39.31 -59.16
N ASP A 368 37.25 -38.38 -60.02
CA ASP A 368 37.77 -37.01 -60.02
C ASP A 368 37.37 -36.28 -58.80
N ALA A 369 36.13 -36.45 -58.26
CA ALA A 369 35.70 -35.89 -57.00
C ALA A 369 36.46 -36.47 -55.79
N ILE A 370 36.85 -37.77 -55.84
CA ILE A 370 37.68 -38.42 -54.82
C ILE A 370 39.10 -37.84 -54.82
N LYS A 371 39.67 -37.62 -56.01
CA LYS A 371 41.00 -37.01 -56.17
C LYS A 371 41.00 -35.57 -55.63
N GLU A 372 39.99 -34.78 -56.04
CA GLU A 372 39.81 -33.41 -55.59
C GLU A 372 39.68 -33.33 -54.05
N PHE A 373 38.87 -34.21 -53.43
CA PHE A 373 38.74 -34.30 -52.00
C PHE A 373 40.07 -34.66 -51.29
N ALA A 374 40.89 -35.52 -51.88
CA ALA A 374 42.18 -35.92 -51.33
C ALA A 374 43.28 -34.83 -51.44
N GLU A 375 43.14 -33.92 -52.41
CA GLU A 375 44.06 -32.78 -52.61
C GLU A 375 43.68 -31.57 -51.72
N LEU A 376 42.46 -31.48 -51.23
CA LEU A 376 42.07 -30.40 -50.38
C LEU A 376 42.83 -30.45 -49.05
N PRO A 377 43.31 -29.27 -48.53
CA PRO A 377 43.99 -29.22 -47.28
C PRO A 377 43.04 -29.56 -46.12
N ILE A 378 43.58 -30.14 -45.04
CA ILE A 378 42.79 -30.46 -43.83
C ILE A 378 42.27 -29.17 -43.22
N VAL A 379 40.95 -29.06 -43.02
CA VAL A 379 40.24 -27.83 -42.66
C VAL A 379 40.81 -27.16 -41.40
N ASN A 380 41.15 -27.93 -40.37
CA ASN A 380 41.73 -27.40 -39.16
C ASN A 380 43.18 -26.82 -39.32
N LYS A 381 43.89 -27.23 -40.34
CA LYS A 381 45.26 -26.79 -40.64
C LYS A 381 45.33 -25.53 -41.50
N ILE A 382 44.20 -25.08 -42.03
CA ILE A 382 44.12 -23.87 -42.85
C ILE A 382 44.07 -22.65 -41.89
N SER A 383 45.11 -21.82 -41.97
CA SER A 383 45.20 -20.57 -41.13
C SER A 383 44.30 -19.44 -41.64
N ASP A 384 44.08 -19.39 -42.95
CA ASP A 384 43.18 -18.41 -43.60
C ASP A 384 41.73 -18.87 -43.46
N TYR A 385 40.92 -18.10 -42.75
CA TYR A 385 39.56 -18.41 -42.43
C TYR A 385 38.64 -18.36 -43.65
N ASN A 386 38.90 -17.51 -44.66
CA ASN A 386 38.17 -17.47 -45.89
C ASN A 386 38.40 -18.76 -46.70
N LYS A 387 39.66 -19.13 -46.85
CA LYS A 387 40.01 -20.42 -47.50
C LYS A 387 39.47 -21.61 -46.72
N ARG A 388 39.43 -21.52 -45.37
CA ARG A 388 38.82 -22.55 -44.52
C ARG A 388 37.36 -22.75 -44.85
N ALA A 389 36.58 -21.63 -44.92
CA ALA A 389 35.14 -21.66 -45.25
C ALA A 389 34.88 -22.15 -46.66
N GLU A 390 35.69 -21.71 -47.67
CA GLU A 390 35.59 -22.19 -49.03
C GLU A 390 35.92 -23.70 -49.16
N THR A 391 36.91 -24.15 -48.42
CA THR A 391 37.24 -25.57 -48.37
C THR A 391 36.10 -26.40 -47.78
N VAL A 392 35.50 -25.94 -46.66
CA VAL A 392 34.32 -26.57 -46.05
C VAL A 392 33.17 -26.61 -47.03
N LYS A 393 32.87 -25.51 -47.72
CA LYS A 393 31.80 -25.42 -48.72
C LYS A 393 32.12 -26.40 -49.86
N ARG A 394 33.31 -26.42 -50.38
CA ARG A 394 33.75 -27.30 -51.46
C ARG A 394 33.63 -28.78 -51.07
N ILE A 395 34.01 -29.13 -49.84
CA ILE A 395 33.88 -30.51 -49.32
C ILE A 395 32.39 -30.92 -49.24
N ILE A 396 31.52 -30.03 -48.82
CA ILE A 396 30.07 -30.28 -48.76
C ILE A 396 29.52 -30.48 -50.18
N ASP A 397 29.93 -29.66 -51.15
CA ASP A 397 29.48 -29.80 -52.53
C ASP A 397 30.05 -31.09 -53.20
N LEU A 398 31.29 -31.42 -52.89
CA LEU A 398 31.88 -32.70 -53.31
C LEU A 398 31.18 -33.88 -52.66
N SER A 399 30.73 -33.77 -51.39
CA SER A 399 29.99 -34.84 -50.72
C SER A 399 28.65 -35.18 -51.41
N LYS A 400 28.06 -34.22 -52.15
CA LYS A 400 26.83 -34.46 -52.96
C LYS A 400 27.15 -35.29 -54.19
N LYS A 401 28.37 -35.23 -54.72
CA LYS A 401 28.82 -35.96 -55.90
C LYS A 401 29.53 -37.27 -55.57
N LEU A 402 30.05 -37.38 -54.36
CA LEU A 402 30.72 -38.57 -53.87
C LEU A 402 29.69 -39.64 -53.54
N PRO A 403 29.86 -40.89 -54.09
CA PRO A 403 29.01 -41.99 -53.71
C PRO A 403 29.37 -42.47 -52.31
N LEU A 404 28.89 -41.74 -51.32
CA LEU A 404 29.15 -42.02 -49.91
C LEU A 404 28.79 -43.45 -49.52
N ASP A 405 27.78 -44.03 -50.19
CA ASP A 405 27.35 -45.41 -49.99
C ASP A 405 28.41 -46.37 -50.55
N LYS A 406 29.12 -46.00 -51.64
CA LYS A 406 30.21 -46.77 -52.23
C LYS A 406 31.53 -46.55 -51.51
N LEU A 407 31.79 -45.34 -51.06
CA LEU A 407 32.96 -45.04 -50.20
C LEU A 407 32.87 -45.74 -48.87
N SER A 408 31.66 -45.71 -48.22
CA SER A 408 31.44 -46.42 -46.97
C SER A 408 31.53 -47.95 -47.14
N SER A 409 31.17 -48.47 -48.28
CA SER A 409 31.31 -49.90 -48.59
C SER A 409 32.72 -50.34 -48.97
N LEU A 410 33.53 -49.44 -49.50
CA LEU A 410 34.98 -49.60 -49.66
C LEU A 410 35.76 -49.38 -48.35
N MET A 411 35.25 -48.61 -47.49
CA MET A 411 35.83 -48.28 -46.17
C MET A 411 35.35 -49.18 -45.02
N SER A 412 34.21 -49.83 -45.17
CA SER A 412 33.67 -50.80 -44.21
C SER A 412 33.76 -52.18 -44.83
N GLY A 413 34.76 -52.92 -44.47
CA GLY A 413 34.77 -54.36 -44.74
C GLY A 413 33.58 -55.06 -44.13
N GLY A 414 32.44 -55.02 -44.81
CA GLY A 414 31.35 -55.94 -44.62
C GLY A 414 30.50 -55.91 -43.34
N THR A 415 30.53 -54.91 -42.49
CA THR A 415 29.63 -54.84 -41.34
C THR A 415 28.94 -53.50 -41.28
N SER A 416 27.60 -53.61 -41.30
CA SER A 416 26.60 -52.57 -41.31
C SER A 416 26.75 -51.68 -40.05
N ASN A 417 27.52 -50.62 -40.09
CA ASN A 417 27.30 -49.43 -39.34
C ASN A 417 27.36 -48.25 -40.31
N LYS A 418 26.18 -47.92 -40.84
CA LYS A 418 25.94 -46.69 -41.59
C LYS A 418 26.39 -45.53 -40.72
N VAL A 419 27.62 -45.05 -40.96
CA VAL A 419 28.04 -43.74 -40.47
C VAL A 419 26.98 -42.78 -40.98
N GLN A 420 26.23 -42.18 -40.08
CA GLN A 420 25.09 -41.32 -40.34
C GLN A 420 25.51 -39.99 -41.00
N MET A 421 26.23 -40.03 -42.12
CA MET A 421 26.38 -38.86 -42.99
C MET A 421 25.11 -38.60 -43.82
N LYS A 422 24.16 -39.57 -43.87
CA LYS A 422 22.89 -39.42 -44.62
C LYS A 422 21.89 -38.47 -43.95
N ASN A 423 22.08 -38.08 -42.71
CA ASN A 423 21.19 -37.15 -41.95
C ASN A 423 21.72 -35.71 -41.84
N LEU A 424 22.85 -35.38 -42.45
CA LEU A 424 23.28 -34.00 -42.64
C LEU A 424 22.65 -33.45 -43.95
N LYS A 425 21.31 -33.50 -44.04
CA LYS A 425 20.58 -32.56 -44.89
C LYS A 425 20.65 -31.19 -44.26
N PHE A 426 21.79 -30.55 -44.38
CA PHE A 426 21.86 -29.12 -44.16
C PHE A 426 21.06 -28.46 -45.28
N SER A 427 20.00 -27.78 -44.95
CA SER A 427 19.38 -26.87 -45.90
C SER A 427 20.39 -25.81 -46.28
N GLU A 428 20.38 -25.40 -47.54
CA GLU A 428 21.30 -24.35 -48.01
C GLU A 428 21.21 -23.05 -47.18
N THR A 429 20.06 -22.79 -46.57
CA THR A 429 19.82 -21.62 -45.71
C THR A 429 20.52 -21.69 -44.36
N GLY A 430 20.75 -22.87 -43.77
CA GLY A 430 21.48 -23.02 -42.48
C GLY A 430 23.01 -23.08 -42.67
N LEU A 431 23.49 -23.39 -43.85
CA LEU A 431 24.91 -23.54 -44.15
C LEU A 431 25.63 -22.19 -44.26
N GLU A 432 25.03 -21.20 -44.94
CA GLU A 432 25.64 -19.89 -45.15
C GLU A 432 25.93 -19.13 -43.84
N PRO A 433 25.01 -19.06 -42.85
CA PRO A 433 25.31 -18.46 -41.54
C PRO A 433 26.51 -19.15 -40.84
N ALA A 434 26.59 -20.49 -40.89
CA ALA A 434 27.70 -21.20 -40.28
C ALA A 434 29.02 -20.97 -41.06
N LEU A 435 28.99 -20.92 -42.40
CA LEU A 435 30.15 -20.56 -43.23
C LEU A 435 30.64 -19.12 -42.93
N ASN A 436 29.74 -18.19 -42.66
CA ASN A 436 30.09 -16.84 -42.28
C ASN A 436 30.81 -16.80 -40.92
N VAL A 437 30.43 -17.63 -39.94
CA VAL A 437 31.16 -17.79 -38.70
C VAL A 437 32.55 -18.38 -38.93
N ILE A 438 32.64 -19.36 -39.86
CA ILE A 438 33.97 -19.92 -40.22
C ILE A 438 34.84 -18.84 -40.86
N ARG A 439 34.30 -18.01 -41.75
CA ARG A 439 35.05 -16.89 -42.38
C ARG A 439 35.51 -15.85 -41.34
N LYS A 440 34.71 -15.56 -40.34
CA LYS A 440 35.03 -14.54 -39.35
C LYS A 440 35.95 -15.07 -38.23
N ASN A 441 35.69 -16.28 -37.71
CA ASN A 441 36.30 -16.80 -36.48
C ASN A 441 36.89 -18.20 -36.62
N GLY A 442 37.08 -18.68 -37.86
CA GLY A 442 37.65 -20.00 -38.10
C GLY A 442 36.82 -21.20 -37.61
N GLY A 443 35.53 -20.97 -37.35
CA GLY A 443 34.63 -22.00 -36.82
C GLY A 443 34.56 -22.07 -35.29
N LYS A 444 35.13 -21.12 -34.58
CA LYS A 444 34.97 -20.99 -33.14
C LYS A 444 33.70 -20.16 -32.82
N ILE A 445 33.13 -20.36 -31.64
CA ILE A 445 32.01 -19.54 -31.18
C ILE A 445 32.48 -18.09 -31.10
N PRO A 446 31.74 -17.13 -31.72
CA PRO A 446 32.17 -15.73 -31.79
C PRO A 446 31.90 -14.98 -30.47
N PHE A 447 32.72 -15.21 -29.45
CA PHE A 447 32.56 -14.57 -28.13
C PHE A 447 32.63 -13.05 -28.20
N ASP A 448 33.38 -12.47 -29.12
CA ASP A 448 33.46 -11.01 -29.30
C ASP A 448 32.14 -10.42 -29.83
N SER A 449 31.50 -11.13 -30.76
CA SER A 449 30.14 -10.75 -31.24
C SER A 449 29.10 -10.88 -30.13
N LEU A 450 29.19 -11.97 -29.37
CA LEU A 450 28.32 -12.21 -28.22
C LEU A 450 28.51 -11.15 -27.15
N GLY A 451 29.76 -10.79 -26.85
CA GLY A 451 30.10 -9.71 -25.91
C GLY A 451 29.50 -8.37 -26.33
N ARG A 452 29.59 -8.02 -27.63
CA ARG A 452 28.93 -6.80 -28.15
C ARG A 452 27.42 -6.84 -28.04
N ILE A 453 26.78 -7.98 -28.32
CA ILE A 453 25.33 -8.15 -28.17
C ILE A 453 24.91 -8.02 -26.71
N LEU A 454 25.68 -8.60 -25.77
CA LEU A 454 25.44 -8.48 -24.33
C LEU A 454 25.61 -7.03 -23.86
N LEU A 455 26.66 -6.34 -24.30
CA LEU A 455 26.85 -4.92 -23.99
C LEU A 455 25.71 -4.07 -24.55
N LEU A 456 25.25 -4.36 -25.77
CA LEU A 456 24.09 -3.70 -26.36
C LEU A 456 22.83 -3.95 -25.52
N LEU A 457 22.58 -5.17 -25.07
CA LEU A 457 21.46 -5.50 -24.18
C LEU A 457 21.52 -4.72 -22.88
N ILE A 458 22.70 -4.72 -22.25
CA ILE A 458 22.91 -3.95 -21.01
C ILE A 458 22.66 -2.47 -21.26
N ALA A 459 23.18 -1.91 -22.35
CA ALA A 459 22.98 -0.51 -22.70
C ALA A 459 21.50 -0.19 -22.96
N LEU A 460 20.77 -1.05 -23.71
CA LEU A 460 19.35 -0.89 -23.97
C LEU A 460 18.54 -0.88 -22.67
N TYR A 461 18.78 -1.85 -21.78
CA TYR A 461 18.06 -1.92 -20.52
C TYR A 461 18.45 -0.81 -19.55
N ALA A 462 19.73 -0.45 -19.47
CA ALA A 462 20.20 0.67 -18.65
C ALA A 462 19.58 2.01 -19.11
N PHE A 463 19.57 2.22 -20.43
CA PHE A 463 18.97 3.42 -21.01
C PHE A 463 17.45 3.44 -20.82
N SER A 464 16.76 2.30 -21.02
CA SER A 464 15.33 2.16 -20.72
C SER A 464 15.02 2.46 -19.25
N SER A 465 15.82 1.93 -18.33
CA SER A 465 15.66 2.17 -16.89
C SER A 465 15.87 3.63 -16.52
N LEU A 466 16.87 4.28 -17.14
CA LEU A 466 17.12 5.72 -16.97
C LEU A 466 15.93 6.55 -17.44
N LEU A 467 15.40 6.24 -18.63
CA LEU A 467 14.21 6.93 -19.15
C LEU A 467 13.00 6.72 -18.26
N THR A 468 12.80 5.48 -17.76
CA THR A 468 11.72 5.17 -16.82
C THR A 468 11.88 5.96 -15.52
N TYR A 469 13.09 6.08 -14.99
CA TYR A 469 13.36 6.90 -13.81
C TYR A 469 12.97 8.36 -14.06
N VAL A 470 13.36 8.95 -15.20
CA VAL A 470 13.01 10.34 -15.55
C VAL A 470 11.49 10.49 -15.69
N VAL A 471 10.81 9.52 -16.31
CA VAL A 471 9.35 9.50 -16.43
C VAL A 471 8.70 9.52 -15.04
N GLN A 472 9.14 8.67 -14.12
CA GLN A 472 8.59 8.61 -12.77
C GLN A 472 8.85 9.90 -11.99
N TYR A 473 10.03 10.47 -12.13
CA TYR A 473 10.38 11.75 -11.51
C TYR A 473 9.46 12.87 -11.97
N ILE A 474 9.26 12.99 -13.30
CA ILE A 474 8.39 14.03 -13.87
C ILE A 474 6.93 13.78 -13.47
N MET A 475 6.45 12.53 -13.53
CA MET A 475 5.07 12.21 -13.16
C MET A 475 4.78 12.46 -11.69
N SER A 476 5.76 12.22 -10.81
CA SER A 476 5.63 12.56 -9.40
C SER A 476 5.44 14.08 -9.21
N ASP A 477 6.25 14.91 -9.89
CA ASP A 477 6.10 16.37 -9.84
C ASP A 477 4.74 16.83 -10.40
N VAL A 478 4.32 16.27 -11.52
CA VAL A 478 3.01 16.59 -12.15
C VAL A 478 1.86 16.23 -11.22
N ALA A 479 1.88 15.01 -10.64
CA ALA A 479 0.84 14.54 -9.75
C ALA A 479 0.77 15.40 -8.48
N GLN A 480 1.93 15.65 -7.84
CA GLN A 480 1.99 16.44 -6.60
C GLN A 480 1.56 17.90 -6.82
N LYS A 481 1.97 18.52 -7.95
CA LYS A 481 1.52 19.88 -8.27
C LYS A 481 0.02 19.95 -8.52
N THR A 482 -0.53 18.98 -9.22
CA THR A 482 -1.97 18.95 -9.49
C THR A 482 -2.75 18.74 -8.18
N THR A 483 -2.30 17.83 -7.34
CA THR A 483 -2.90 17.59 -6.03
C THR A 483 -2.77 18.80 -5.11
N TYR A 484 -1.62 19.47 -5.13
CA TYR A 484 -1.42 20.72 -4.39
C TYR A 484 -2.45 21.79 -4.80
N LEU A 485 -2.65 21.97 -6.10
CA LEU A 485 -3.62 22.96 -6.61
C LEU A 485 -5.04 22.58 -6.20
N LEU A 486 -5.44 21.32 -6.40
CA LEU A 486 -6.75 20.84 -6.00
C LEU A 486 -6.97 20.97 -4.49
N ARG A 487 -5.96 20.64 -3.67
CA ARG A 487 -6.05 20.76 -2.21
C ARG A 487 -6.18 22.21 -1.78
N LYS A 488 -5.44 23.10 -2.44
CA LYS A 488 -5.52 24.55 -2.19
C LYS A 488 -6.91 25.08 -2.54
N GLU A 489 -7.41 24.80 -3.75
CA GLU A 489 -8.72 25.24 -4.21
C GLU A 489 -9.84 24.66 -3.33
N LEU A 490 -9.72 23.37 -2.97
CA LEU A 490 -10.70 22.72 -2.10
C LEU A 490 -10.72 23.36 -0.71
N PHE A 491 -9.55 23.67 -0.14
CA PHE A 491 -9.48 24.35 1.16
C PHE A 491 -10.03 25.78 1.07
N GLU A 492 -9.68 26.53 0.03
CA GLU A 492 -10.23 27.86 -0.23
C GLU A 492 -11.75 27.81 -0.41
N LYS A 493 -12.24 26.76 -1.09
CA LYS A 493 -13.67 26.52 -1.25
C LYS A 493 -14.35 26.25 0.08
N PHE A 494 -13.80 25.37 0.90
CA PHE A 494 -14.34 25.12 2.25
C PHE A 494 -14.45 26.42 3.05
N MET A 495 -13.45 27.31 2.97
CA MET A 495 -13.53 28.57 3.71
C MET A 495 -14.62 29.53 3.19
N LYS A 496 -15.13 29.32 1.98
CA LYS A 496 -16.15 30.14 1.35
C LYS A 496 -17.56 29.52 1.37
N LEU A 497 -17.65 28.27 1.75
CA LEU A 497 -18.95 27.58 1.80
C LEU A 497 -19.81 28.11 2.95
N PRO A 498 -21.15 28.20 2.76
CA PRO A 498 -22.06 28.61 3.79
C PRO A 498 -22.11 27.59 4.94
N ILE A 499 -22.44 28.03 6.13
CA ILE A 499 -22.60 27.17 7.32
C ILE A 499 -23.56 26.01 7.08
N LYS A 500 -24.62 26.22 6.26
CA LYS A 500 -25.53 25.18 5.82
C LYS A 500 -24.84 23.91 5.30
N TYR A 501 -23.71 24.07 4.61
CA TYR A 501 -22.92 22.95 4.12
C TYR A 501 -22.35 22.12 5.27
N TYR A 502 -21.80 22.79 6.28
CA TYR A 502 -21.20 22.17 7.47
C TYR A 502 -22.23 21.50 8.37
N ASP A 503 -23.44 22.04 8.43
CA ASP A 503 -24.54 21.43 9.18
C ASP A 503 -25.10 20.15 8.53
N THR A 504 -24.93 20.02 7.22
CA THR A 504 -25.44 18.86 6.45
C THR A 504 -24.38 17.79 6.17
N HIS A 505 -23.11 18.12 6.32
CA HIS A 505 -21.99 17.22 6.03
C HIS A 505 -21.12 17.01 7.28
N SER A 506 -20.68 15.76 7.49
CA SER A 506 -19.80 15.47 8.63
C SER A 506 -18.37 15.98 8.36
N THR A 507 -17.71 16.45 9.42
CA THR A 507 -16.29 16.84 9.35
C THR A 507 -15.40 15.72 8.82
N GLY A 508 -15.72 14.47 9.18
CA GLY A 508 -14.98 13.30 8.69
C GLY A 508 -15.09 13.09 7.18
N ASP A 509 -16.28 13.36 6.58
CA ASP A 509 -16.45 13.28 5.13
C ASP A 509 -15.64 14.39 4.42
N MET A 510 -15.69 15.62 4.94
CA MET A 510 -14.90 16.73 4.40
C MET A 510 -13.40 16.46 4.45
N LEU A 511 -12.91 15.97 5.60
CA LEU A 511 -11.50 15.61 5.78
C LEU A 511 -11.09 14.45 4.88
N SER A 512 -11.98 13.44 4.69
CA SER A 512 -11.75 12.33 3.78
C SER A 512 -11.61 12.79 2.33
N ARG A 513 -12.41 13.74 1.87
CA ARG A 513 -12.31 14.34 0.53
C ARG A 513 -10.99 15.10 0.35
N MET A 514 -10.57 15.83 1.37
CA MET A 514 -9.35 16.63 1.34
C MET A 514 -8.06 15.79 1.42
N SER A 515 -8.12 14.64 2.08
CA SER A 515 -6.99 13.72 2.27
C SER A 515 -7.09 12.50 1.36
N ASN A 516 -7.98 11.55 1.68
CA ASN A 516 -8.03 10.24 1.05
C ASN A 516 -8.39 10.29 -0.44
N ASP A 517 -9.39 11.12 -0.81
CA ASP A 517 -9.82 11.22 -2.21
C ASP A 517 -8.75 11.87 -3.08
N LEU A 518 -8.12 12.95 -2.60
CA LEU A 518 -7.03 13.61 -3.32
C LEU A 518 -5.77 12.76 -3.39
N ASP A 519 -5.46 11.98 -2.35
CA ASP A 519 -4.32 11.05 -2.38
C ASP A 519 -4.57 9.90 -3.36
N THR A 520 -5.81 9.44 -3.48
CA THR A 520 -6.21 8.46 -4.50
C THR A 520 -6.06 9.04 -5.91
N VAL A 521 -6.48 10.26 -6.13
CA VAL A 521 -6.28 10.97 -7.40
C VAL A 521 -4.79 11.13 -7.69
N SER A 522 -3.99 11.56 -6.71
CA SER A 522 -2.54 11.75 -6.83
C SER A 522 -1.82 10.46 -7.24
N SER A 523 -2.08 9.37 -6.52
CA SER A 523 -1.45 8.08 -6.79
C SER A 523 -1.79 7.53 -8.17
N THR A 524 -3.04 7.70 -8.60
CA THR A 524 -3.47 7.27 -9.93
C THR A 524 -2.92 8.16 -11.03
N LEU A 525 -2.82 9.46 -10.83
CA LEU A 525 -2.15 10.34 -11.79
C LEU A 525 -0.67 9.97 -11.94
N GLN A 526 0.02 9.66 -10.85
CA GLN A 526 1.43 9.31 -10.87
C GLN A 526 1.69 7.97 -11.57
N GLN A 527 0.93 6.93 -11.21
CA GLN A 527 1.19 5.57 -11.69
C GLN A 527 0.29 5.18 -12.86
N GLY A 528 -1.00 5.51 -12.81
CA GLY A 528 -1.99 5.04 -13.76
C GLY A 528 -1.75 5.52 -15.18
N ILE A 529 -1.46 6.82 -15.36
CA ILE A 529 -1.23 7.39 -16.71
C ILE A 529 0.00 6.74 -17.35
N THR A 530 1.10 6.65 -16.61
CA THR A 530 2.34 6.01 -17.10
C THR A 530 2.09 4.56 -17.45
N GLN A 531 1.37 3.84 -16.61
CA GLN A 531 1.07 2.42 -16.80
C GLN A 531 0.17 2.18 -18.03
N ILE A 532 -0.82 3.04 -18.28
CA ILE A 532 -1.66 2.96 -19.49
C ILE A 532 -0.79 3.12 -20.73
N ILE A 533 0.04 4.16 -20.77
CA ILE A 533 0.90 4.45 -21.93
C ILE A 533 1.87 3.30 -22.19
N THR A 534 2.54 2.82 -21.15
CA THR A 534 3.50 1.72 -21.27
C THR A 534 2.81 0.42 -21.69
N SER A 535 1.65 0.09 -21.09
CA SER A 535 0.92 -1.14 -21.41
C SER A 535 0.39 -1.14 -22.85
N ILE A 536 -0.17 -0.02 -23.32
CA ILE A 536 -0.63 0.11 -24.69
C ILE A 536 0.57 -0.01 -25.67
N THR A 537 1.67 0.69 -25.37
CA THR A 537 2.88 0.63 -26.20
C THR A 537 3.47 -0.78 -26.22
N GLN A 538 3.51 -1.46 -25.08
CA GLN A 538 3.98 -2.85 -24.98
C GLN A 538 3.08 -3.80 -25.78
N LEU A 539 1.76 -3.67 -25.64
CA LEU A 539 0.80 -4.52 -26.34
C LEU A 539 0.99 -4.41 -27.87
N ILE A 540 1.00 -3.16 -28.37
CA ILE A 540 1.19 -2.88 -29.80
C ILE A 540 2.58 -3.33 -30.24
N GLY A 541 3.61 -3.01 -29.48
CA GLY A 541 4.98 -3.33 -29.83
C GLY A 541 5.27 -4.84 -29.83
N TYR A 542 4.80 -5.57 -28.83
CA TYR A 542 4.93 -7.04 -28.83
C TYR A 542 4.18 -7.65 -29.99
N LEU A 543 2.97 -7.18 -30.31
CA LEU A 543 2.18 -7.66 -31.43
C LEU A 543 2.93 -7.43 -32.74
N ILE A 544 3.46 -6.22 -32.98
CA ILE A 544 4.27 -5.91 -34.16
C ILE A 544 5.48 -6.84 -34.26
N MET A 545 6.23 -7.00 -33.15
CA MET A 545 7.41 -7.84 -33.15
C MET A 545 7.10 -9.32 -33.39
N MET A 546 5.99 -9.82 -32.86
CA MET A 546 5.51 -11.18 -33.11
C MET A 546 5.13 -11.39 -34.58
N PHE A 547 4.42 -10.44 -35.19
CA PHE A 547 4.08 -10.50 -36.62
C PHE A 547 5.31 -10.43 -37.53
N THR A 548 6.35 -9.67 -37.15
CA THR A 548 7.61 -9.60 -37.91
C THR A 548 8.41 -10.89 -37.84
N ILE A 549 8.25 -11.70 -36.79
CA ILE A 549 8.92 -13.02 -36.70
C ILE A 549 8.14 -14.08 -37.40
N SER A 550 6.85 -14.25 -37.07
CA SER A 550 6.01 -15.26 -37.69
C SER A 550 4.52 -14.94 -37.57
N PRO A 551 3.81 -14.57 -38.64
CA PRO A 551 2.37 -14.36 -38.60
C PRO A 551 1.58 -15.59 -38.14
N GLN A 552 2.02 -16.80 -38.51
CA GLN A 552 1.34 -18.05 -38.18
C GLN A 552 1.41 -18.34 -36.67
N LEU A 553 2.60 -18.18 -36.06
CA LEU A 553 2.76 -18.33 -34.62
C LEU A 553 2.01 -17.23 -33.85
N THR A 554 1.93 -16.02 -34.41
CA THR A 554 1.18 -14.89 -33.82
C THR A 554 -0.30 -15.22 -33.77
N LEU A 555 -0.89 -15.80 -34.80
CA LEU A 555 -2.29 -16.25 -34.77
C LEU A 555 -2.53 -17.29 -33.68
N ILE A 556 -1.60 -18.24 -33.50
CA ILE A 556 -1.69 -19.24 -32.43
C ILE A 556 -1.64 -18.56 -31.06
N ALA A 557 -0.74 -17.58 -30.88
CA ALA A 557 -0.66 -16.83 -29.64
C ALA A 557 -1.93 -15.99 -29.36
N LEU A 558 -2.48 -15.34 -30.40
CA LEU A 558 -3.73 -14.58 -30.30
C LEU A 558 -4.95 -15.44 -29.95
N LEU A 559 -4.94 -16.72 -30.33
CA LEU A 559 -6.02 -17.66 -29.96
C LEU A 559 -6.12 -17.86 -28.44
N SER A 560 -5.06 -17.56 -27.68
CA SER A 560 -5.11 -17.60 -26.23
C SER A 560 -5.96 -16.45 -25.63
N LEU A 561 -6.16 -15.32 -26.33
CA LEU A 561 -6.90 -14.15 -25.82
C LEU A 561 -8.38 -14.46 -25.53
N PRO A 562 -9.14 -15.10 -26.42
CA PRO A 562 -10.50 -15.52 -26.08
C PRO A 562 -10.56 -16.45 -24.87
N ALA A 563 -9.58 -17.35 -24.72
CA ALA A 563 -9.50 -18.24 -23.56
C ALA A 563 -9.25 -17.46 -22.25
N TYR A 564 -8.33 -16.47 -22.28
CA TYR A 564 -8.13 -15.55 -21.15
C TYR A 564 -9.43 -14.81 -20.81
N SER A 565 -10.05 -14.20 -21.81
CA SER A 565 -11.27 -13.40 -21.62
C SER A 565 -12.40 -14.23 -21.03
N LEU A 566 -12.57 -15.45 -21.50
CA LEU A 566 -13.60 -16.37 -20.99
C LEU A 566 -13.35 -16.75 -19.55
N VAL A 567 -12.12 -17.17 -19.22
CA VAL A 567 -11.75 -17.56 -17.85
C VAL A 567 -11.87 -16.38 -16.89
N MET A 568 -11.39 -15.18 -17.30
CA MET A 568 -11.50 -13.96 -16.50
C MET A 568 -12.97 -13.59 -16.26
N MET A 569 -13.81 -13.62 -17.28
CA MET A 569 -15.25 -13.33 -17.16
C MET A 569 -15.92 -14.29 -16.18
N LEU A 570 -15.60 -15.57 -16.24
CA LEU A 570 -16.14 -16.58 -15.32
C LEU A 570 -15.71 -16.30 -13.88
N ILE A 571 -14.42 -16.07 -13.65
CA ILE A 571 -13.88 -15.78 -12.32
C ILE A 571 -14.53 -14.51 -11.75
N ILE A 572 -14.58 -13.42 -12.52
CA ILE A 572 -15.20 -12.16 -12.10
C ILE A 572 -16.67 -12.38 -11.75
N LYS A 573 -17.43 -13.07 -12.59
CA LYS A 573 -18.84 -13.36 -12.36
C LYS A 573 -19.07 -14.11 -11.03
N PHE A 574 -18.23 -15.09 -10.71
CA PHE A 574 -18.35 -15.84 -9.46
C PHE A 574 -17.82 -15.06 -8.25
N SER A 575 -16.73 -14.30 -8.39
CA SER A 575 -16.11 -13.56 -7.29
C SER A 575 -16.92 -12.33 -6.88
N GLN A 576 -17.59 -11.65 -7.81
CA GLN A 576 -18.28 -10.37 -7.57
C GLN A 576 -19.29 -10.44 -6.42
N LYS A 577 -20.08 -11.52 -6.33
CA LYS A 577 -21.05 -11.73 -5.24
C LYS A 577 -20.36 -11.75 -3.87
N TYR A 578 -19.22 -12.43 -3.78
CA TYR A 578 -18.49 -12.57 -2.52
C TYR A 578 -17.74 -11.28 -2.16
N PHE A 579 -17.23 -10.55 -3.13
CA PHE A 579 -16.62 -9.24 -2.90
C PHE A 579 -17.62 -8.22 -2.34
N LEU A 580 -18.80 -8.14 -2.94
CA LEU A 580 -19.86 -7.25 -2.43
C LEU A 580 -20.26 -7.67 -1.01
N GLY A 581 -20.44 -8.98 -0.77
CA GLY A 581 -20.74 -9.51 0.56
C GLY A 581 -19.64 -9.19 1.58
N GLN A 582 -18.39 -9.36 1.21
CA GLN A 582 -17.24 -9.02 2.06
C GLN A 582 -17.24 -7.55 2.46
N GLN A 583 -17.50 -6.65 1.50
CA GLN A 583 -17.53 -5.21 1.75
C GLN A 583 -18.64 -4.82 2.74
N VAL A 584 -19.85 -5.37 2.55
CA VAL A 584 -20.99 -5.13 3.45
C VAL A 584 -20.70 -5.66 4.86
N LEU A 585 -20.19 -6.89 4.96
CA LEU A 585 -19.88 -7.50 6.26
C LEU A 585 -18.73 -6.81 6.98
N LEU A 586 -17.71 -6.35 6.25
CA LEU A 586 -16.62 -5.56 6.82
C LEU A 586 -17.13 -4.21 7.35
N GLY A 587 -18.03 -3.55 6.59
CA GLY A 587 -18.70 -2.34 7.04
C GLY A 587 -19.52 -2.56 8.31
N ASN A 588 -20.30 -3.65 8.37
CA ASN A 588 -21.09 -4.01 9.56
C ASN A 588 -20.18 -4.33 10.76
N LEU A 589 -19.06 -5.03 10.54
CA LEU A 589 -18.11 -5.34 11.60
C LEU A 589 -17.45 -4.07 12.15
N SER A 590 -16.99 -3.20 11.26
CA SER A 590 -16.38 -1.91 11.63
C SER A 590 -17.36 -1.01 12.36
N GLY A 591 -18.60 -0.90 11.86
CA GLY A 591 -19.65 -0.11 12.51
C GLY A 591 -20.01 -0.66 13.89
N HIS A 592 -20.10 -1.98 14.05
CA HIS A 592 -20.32 -2.58 15.36
C HIS A 592 -19.14 -2.33 16.32
N ALA A 593 -17.89 -2.45 15.84
CA ALA A 593 -16.72 -2.16 16.64
C ALA A 593 -16.67 -0.68 17.07
N GLU A 594 -16.94 0.26 16.16
CA GLU A 594 -17.02 1.69 16.44
C GLU A 594 -18.10 2.00 17.48
N GLU A 595 -19.31 1.42 17.31
CA GLU A 595 -20.41 1.56 18.26
C GLU A 595 -20.00 1.07 19.66
N MET A 596 -19.37 -0.11 19.75
CA MET A 596 -18.93 -0.68 21.02
C MET A 596 -17.79 0.11 21.68
N TYR A 597 -16.85 0.64 20.91
CA TYR A 597 -15.78 1.46 21.45
C TYR A 597 -16.28 2.85 21.91
N THR A 598 -17.15 3.47 21.11
CA THR A 598 -17.75 4.77 21.46
C THR A 598 -18.62 4.64 22.71
N GLY A 599 -19.44 3.59 22.75
CA GLY A 599 -20.32 3.28 23.88
C GLY A 599 -19.71 2.42 24.97
N HIS A 600 -18.36 2.28 25.04
CA HIS A 600 -17.72 1.30 25.93
C HIS A 600 -18.11 1.43 27.40
N ILE A 601 -18.26 2.66 27.90
CA ILE A 601 -18.72 2.94 29.27
C ILE A 601 -20.11 2.35 29.48
N VAL A 602 -21.01 2.49 28.51
CA VAL A 602 -22.37 1.96 28.57
C VAL A 602 -22.35 0.42 28.58
N VAL A 603 -21.55 -0.17 27.67
CA VAL A 603 -21.36 -1.63 27.61
C VAL A 603 -20.91 -2.17 28.96
N LYS A 604 -19.93 -1.51 29.59
CA LYS A 604 -19.40 -1.86 30.92
C LYS A 604 -20.43 -1.68 32.04
N THR A 605 -21.15 -0.55 32.01
CA THR A 605 -22.14 -0.23 33.04
C THR A 605 -23.27 -1.28 33.10
N TYR A 606 -23.69 -1.77 31.92
CA TYR A 606 -24.78 -2.73 31.83
C TYR A 606 -24.32 -4.20 31.70
N ASN A 607 -23.00 -4.48 31.83
CA ASN A 607 -22.39 -5.82 31.70
C ASN A 607 -22.76 -6.51 30.38
N MET A 608 -22.77 -5.78 29.28
CA MET A 608 -23.18 -6.28 27.96
C MET A 608 -22.03 -6.76 27.09
N GLU A 609 -20.82 -6.94 27.67
CA GLU A 609 -19.63 -7.36 26.93
C GLU A 609 -19.84 -8.70 26.22
N LYS A 610 -20.41 -9.66 26.92
CA LYS A 610 -20.64 -11.00 26.36
C LYS A 610 -21.57 -10.95 25.14
N SER A 611 -22.67 -10.23 25.24
CA SER A 611 -23.61 -10.05 24.12
C SER A 611 -22.96 -9.31 22.94
N SER A 612 -22.11 -8.30 23.23
CA SER A 612 -21.37 -7.55 22.22
C SER A 612 -20.37 -8.43 21.49
N ILE A 613 -19.65 -9.31 22.23
CA ILE A 613 -18.71 -10.29 21.68
C ILE A 613 -19.45 -11.31 20.81
N GLU A 614 -20.58 -11.87 21.28
CA GLU A 614 -21.38 -12.83 20.52
C GLU A 614 -21.87 -12.23 19.18
N LYS A 615 -22.31 -10.98 19.19
CA LYS A 615 -22.70 -10.25 17.97
C LYS A 615 -21.52 -10.04 17.04
N PHE A 616 -20.36 -9.65 17.59
CA PHE A 616 -19.11 -9.50 16.83
C PHE A 616 -18.70 -10.82 16.18
N GLU A 617 -18.68 -11.91 16.95
CA GLU A 617 -18.32 -13.23 16.47
C GLU A 617 -19.24 -13.71 15.34
N LYS A 618 -20.54 -13.47 15.45
CA LYS A 618 -21.50 -13.79 14.39
C LYS A 618 -21.13 -13.08 13.09
N ILE A 619 -20.95 -11.76 13.13
CA ILE A 619 -20.58 -10.98 11.95
C ILE A 619 -19.22 -11.42 11.41
N ASN A 620 -18.25 -11.67 12.29
CA ASN A 620 -16.91 -12.12 11.93
C ASN A 620 -16.90 -13.49 11.26
N ASN A 621 -17.73 -14.43 11.74
CA ASN A 621 -17.89 -15.74 11.11
C ASN A 621 -18.54 -15.65 9.71
N GLU A 622 -19.53 -14.78 9.55
CA GLU A 622 -20.12 -14.50 8.22
C GLU A 622 -19.08 -13.87 7.28
N LEU A 623 -18.29 -12.93 7.79
CA LEU A 623 -17.19 -12.32 7.07
C LEU A 623 -16.13 -13.35 6.68
N TYR A 624 -15.72 -14.22 7.60
CA TYR A 624 -14.79 -15.31 7.32
C TYR A 624 -15.29 -16.20 6.18
N ASN A 625 -16.54 -16.66 6.27
CA ASN A 625 -17.15 -17.52 5.25
C ASN A 625 -17.28 -16.86 3.87
N THR A 626 -17.39 -15.56 3.83
CA THR A 626 -17.48 -14.80 2.59
C THR A 626 -16.10 -14.45 2.05
N ASN A 627 -15.18 -14.04 2.93
CA ASN A 627 -13.85 -13.56 2.59
C ASN A 627 -12.98 -14.68 2.01
N TRP A 628 -12.97 -15.89 2.62
CA TRP A 628 -12.16 -16.98 2.10
C TRP A 628 -12.58 -17.37 0.68
N LYS A 629 -13.91 -17.33 0.37
CA LYS A 629 -14.43 -17.59 -0.97
C LYS A 629 -14.02 -16.48 -1.95
N ALA A 630 -14.11 -15.21 -1.53
CA ALA A 630 -13.65 -14.08 -2.33
C ALA A 630 -12.15 -14.24 -2.67
N GLN A 631 -11.33 -14.53 -1.67
CA GLN A 631 -9.88 -14.72 -1.82
C GLN A 631 -9.54 -15.95 -2.66
N PHE A 632 -10.29 -17.06 -2.51
CA PHE A 632 -10.10 -18.24 -3.33
C PHE A 632 -10.32 -17.95 -4.81
N PHE A 633 -11.46 -17.31 -5.16
CA PHE A 633 -11.74 -16.98 -6.57
C PHE A 633 -10.72 -16.00 -7.14
N THR A 634 -10.27 -15.03 -6.37
CA THR A 634 -9.21 -14.12 -6.80
C THR A 634 -7.88 -14.84 -6.94
N GLY A 635 -7.53 -15.68 -5.96
CA GLY A 635 -6.28 -16.41 -5.94
C GLY A 635 -6.11 -17.38 -7.10
N ILE A 636 -7.21 -17.96 -7.62
CA ILE A 636 -7.17 -18.89 -8.77
C ILE A 636 -6.92 -18.18 -10.11
N MET A 637 -7.05 -16.84 -10.14
CA MET A 637 -6.89 -16.04 -11.36
C MET A 637 -5.48 -16.17 -11.97
N MET A 638 -4.44 -15.99 -11.15
CA MET A 638 -3.05 -16.10 -11.59
C MET A 638 -2.68 -17.52 -12.05
N PRO A 639 -2.97 -18.59 -11.28
CA PRO A 639 -2.75 -19.97 -11.76
C PRO A 639 -3.47 -20.28 -13.06
N SER A 640 -4.72 -19.86 -13.23
CA SER A 640 -5.49 -20.08 -14.44
C SER A 640 -4.88 -19.36 -15.65
N THR A 641 -4.47 -18.11 -15.45
CA THR A 641 -3.78 -17.31 -16.47
C THR A 641 -2.46 -17.96 -16.88
N ASN A 642 -1.66 -18.41 -15.90
CA ASN A 642 -0.41 -19.11 -16.14
C ASN A 642 -0.62 -20.45 -16.87
N PHE A 643 -1.69 -21.17 -16.53
CA PHE A 643 -2.03 -22.42 -17.22
C PHE A 643 -2.31 -22.18 -18.70
N ILE A 644 -3.16 -21.21 -19.04
CA ILE A 644 -3.45 -20.86 -20.44
C ILE A 644 -2.18 -20.41 -21.17
N SER A 645 -1.34 -19.59 -20.49
CA SER A 645 -0.05 -19.15 -21.05
C SER A 645 0.88 -20.32 -21.34
N ASN A 646 0.95 -21.29 -20.44
CA ASN A 646 1.78 -22.48 -20.61
C ASN A 646 1.26 -23.39 -21.73
N VAL A 647 -0.06 -23.52 -21.86
CA VAL A 647 -0.67 -24.25 -23.00
C VAL A 647 -0.31 -23.56 -24.33
N ALA A 648 -0.48 -22.25 -24.40
CA ALA A 648 -0.07 -21.47 -25.57
C ALA A 648 1.42 -21.63 -25.88
N TYR A 649 2.27 -21.59 -24.84
CA TYR A 649 3.71 -21.85 -24.95
C TYR A 649 4.01 -23.22 -25.55
N VAL A 650 3.31 -24.29 -25.13
CA VAL A 650 3.50 -25.64 -25.70
C VAL A 650 3.19 -25.65 -27.19
N PHE A 651 2.08 -25.05 -27.61
CA PHE A 651 1.75 -24.92 -29.01
C PHE A 651 2.81 -24.14 -29.79
N ILE A 652 3.25 -23.00 -29.29
CA ILE A 652 4.29 -22.17 -29.90
C ILE A 652 5.60 -22.97 -30.01
N ALA A 653 5.99 -23.72 -28.96
CA ALA A 653 7.20 -24.52 -28.98
C ALA A 653 7.14 -25.67 -30.00
N VAL A 654 6.00 -26.37 -30.08
CA VAL A 654 5.80 -27.47 -31.05
C VAL A 654 5.78 -26.94 -32.46
N PHE A 655 4.91 -25.97 -32.77
CA PHE A 655 4.83 -25.44 -34.15
C PHE A 655 6.08 -24.67 -34.55
N GLY A 656 6.67 -23.90 -33.58
CA GLY A 656 7.95 -23.23 -33.77
C GLY A 656 9.07 -24.23 -34.06
N GLY A 657 9.15 -25.34 -33.31
CA GLY A 657 10.08 -26.43 -33.59
C GLY A 657 9.89 -27.03 -34.98
N ILE A 658 8.64 -27.24 -35.42
CA ILE A 658 8.33 -27.70 -36.81
C ILE A 658 8.82 -26.66 -37.82
N PHE A 659 8.65 -25.35 -37.55
CA PHE A 659 9.12 -24.30 -38.46
C PHE A 659 10.64 -24.23 -38.53
N VAL A 660 11.34 -24.50 -37.43
CA VAL A 660 12.81 -24.62 -37.45
C VAL A 660 13.26 -25.84 -38.27
N THR A 661 12.62 -27.01 -38.08
CA THR A 661 12.98 -28.21 -38.87
C THR A 661 12.68 -28.02 -40.35
N ARG A 662 11.71 -27.17 -40.69
CA ARG A 662 11.39 -26.76 -42.07
C ARG A 662 12.23 -25.55 -42.56
N ASN A 663 13.14 -25.05 -41.74
CA ASN A 663 13.98 -23.88 -42.02
C ASN A 663 13.21 -22.57 -42.31
N VAL A 664 12.02 -22.43 -41.77
CA VAL A 664 11.22 -21.20 -41.89
C VAL A 664 11.67 -20.20 -40.84
N LEU A 665 12.11 -20.68 -39.66
CA LEU A 665 12.56 -19.86 -38.53
C LEU A 665 13.92 -20.37 -38.00
N ASN A 666 14.66 -19.47 -37.38
CA ASN A 666 15.86 -19.84 -36.63
C ASN A 666 15.50 -20.11 -35.16
N LEU A 667 16.37 -20.79 -34.43
CA LEU A 667 16.15 -21.12 -33.02
C LEU A 667 16.05 -19.85 -32.14
N GLY A 668 16.85 -18.81 -32.43
CA GLY A 668 16.80 -17.55 -31.76
C GLY A 668 15.49 -16.78 -32.00
N ASP A 669 14.89 -16.93 -33.19
CA ASP A 669 13.59 -16.34 -33.51
C ASP A 669 12.47 -16.98 -32.69
N ILE A 670 12.50 -18.30 -32.46
CA ILE A 670 11.56 -18.97 -31.54
C ILE A 670 11.77 -18.51 -30.12
N THR A 671 13.03 -18.41 -29.69
CA THR A 671 13.35 -17.96 -28.34
C THR A 671 12.81 -16.53 -28.09
N ALA A 672 13.03 -15.63 -29.05
CA ALA A 672 12.47 -14.27 -29.01
C ALA A 672 10.93 -14.30 -29.03
N PHE A 673 10.33 -15.11 -29.87
CA PHE A 673 8.88 -15.24 -29.99
C PHE A 673 8.23 -15.75 -28.70
N ILE A 674 8.80 -16.76 -28.06
CA ILE A 674 8.35 -17.28 -26.77
C ILE A 674 8.40 -16.18 -25.71
N GLN A 675 9.46 -15.40 -25.70
CA GLN A 675 9.60 -14.30 -24.73
C GLN A 675 8.54 -13.20 -24.99
N TYR A 676 8.30 -12.83 -26.25
CA TYR A 676 7.22 -11.89 -26.60
C TYR A 676 5.85 -12.43 -26.23
N SER A 677 5.56 -13.69 -26.52
CA SER A 677 4.28 -14.32 -26.20
C SER A 677 4.01 -14.35 -24.69
N ARG A 678 5.02 -14.63 -23.88
CA ARG A 678 4.91 -14.59 -22.42
C ARG A 678 4.69 -13.16 -21.91
N SER A 679 5.41 -12.20 -22.46
CA SER A 679 5.31 -10.80 -22.07
C SER A 679 4.02 -10.14 -22.57
N PHE A 680 3.36 -10.69 -23.58
CA PHE A 680 2.15 -10.13 -24.19
C PHE A 680 0.93 -10.16 -23.27
N SER A 681 0.82 -11.13 -22.38
CA SER A 681 -0.32 -11.25 -21.45
C SER A 681 -0.28 -10.21 -20.33
N GLN A 682 0.89 -9.76 -19.92
CA GLN A 682 1.06 -8.86 -18.77
C GLN A 682 0.43 -7.47 -18.99
N PRO A 683 0.63 -6.77 -20.11
CA PRO A 683 -0.03 -5.50 -20.40
C PRO A 683 -1.56 -5.58 -20.37
N ILE A 684 -2.14 -6.72 -20.80
CA ILE A 684 -3.60 -6.92 -20.81
C ILE A 684 -4.15 -6.93 -19.39
N VAL A 685 -3.50 -7.68 -18.50
CA VAL A 685 -3.87 -7.72 -17.07
C VAL A 685 -3.68 -6.35 -16.43
N GLN A 686 -2.61 -5.64 -16.76
CA GLN A 686 -2.36 -4.29 -16.25
C GLN A 686 -3.44 -3.29 -16.68
N ILE A 687 -3.87 -3.30 -17.94
CA ILE A 687 -4.95 -2.45 -18.43
C ILE A 687 -6.27 -2.75 -17.71
N ALA A 688 -6.55 -4.04 -17.45
CA ALA A 688 -7.74 -4.42 -16.70
C ALA A 688 -7.71 -3.87 -15.26
N ASN A 689 -6.59 -4.01 -14.55
CA ASN A 689 -6.42 -3.50 -13.19
C ASN A 689 -6.51 -1.96 -13.13
N ILE A 690 -5.93 -1.27 -14.10
CA ILE A 690 -5.98 0.19 -14.17
C ILE A 690 -7.41 0.68 -14.40
N SER A 691 -8.22 -0.06 -15.17
CA SER A 691 -9.61 0.31 -15.41
C SER A 691 -10.41 0.39 -14.11
N GLU A 692 -10.20 -0.53 -13.18
CA GLU A 692 -10.82 -0.50 -11.85
C GLU A 692 -10.31 0.69 -11.03
N THR A 693 -8.99 0.86 -10.98
CA THR A 693 -8.37 1.98 -10.25
C THR A 693 -8.85 3.32 -10.80
N LEU A 694 -8.96 3.44 -12.12
CA LEU A 694 -9.43 4.66 -12.78
C LEU A 694 -10.91 4.96 -12.44
N GLN A 695 -11.77 3.95 -12.38
CA GLN A 695 -13.17 4.14 -11.96
C GLN A 695 -13.25 4.64 -10.52
N SER A 696 -12.50 4.05 -9.59
CA SER A 696 -12.42 4.48 -8.21
C SER A 696 -11.91 5.93 -8.10
N THR A 697 -10.85 6.23 -8.85
CA THR A 697 -10.28 7.59 -8.88
C THR A 697 -11.25 8.62 -9.43
N MET A 698 -12.00 8.26 -10.48
CA MET A 698 -13.02 9.17 -11.01
C MET A 698 -14.14 9.42 -9.99
N ALA A 699 -14.53 8.42 -9.20
CA ALA A 699 -15.50 8.63 -8.13
C ALA A 699 -14.94 9.55 -7.02
N CYS A 700 -13.67 9.37 -6.63
CA CYS A 700 -13.00 10.28 -5.71
C CYS A 700 -12.91 11.71 -6.26
N ALA A 701 -12.49 11.86 -7.51
CA ALA A 701 -12.41 13.16 -8.17
C ALA A 701 -13.79 13.83 -8.29
N GLU A 702 -14.85 13.06 -8.61
CA GLU A 702 -16.22 13.56 -8.66
C GLU A 702 -16.68 14.09 -7.31
N ARG A 703 -16.40 13.39 -6.20
CA ARG A 703 -16.70 13.90 -4.85
C ARG A 703 -15.97 15.20 -4.54
N VAL A 704 -14.71 15.30 -4.93
CA VAL A 704 -13.93 16.55 -4.79
C VAL A 704 -14.54 17.67 -5.64
N PHE A 705 -14.87 17.38 -6.89
CA PHE A 705 -15.46 18.36 -7.79
C PHE A 705 -16.85 18.80 -7.36
N ASN A 706 -17.65 17.91 -6.78
CA ASN A 706 -18.95 18.27 -6.22
C ASN A 706 -18.80 19.34 -5.14
N VAL A 707 -17.77 19.24 -4.28
CA VAL A 707 -17.50 20.30 -3.30
C VAL A 707 -17.09 21.60 -3.97
N LEU A 708 -16.24 21.53 -5.00
CA LEU A 708 -15.81 22.73 -5.73
C LEU A 708 -16.95 23.42 -6.48
N ASP A 709 -18.00 22.65 -6.82
CA ASP A 709 -19.18 23.15 -7.53
C ASP A 709 -20.29 23.63 -6.58
N GLU A 710 -20.19 23.33 -5.27
CA GLU A 710 -21.17 23.83 -4.29
C GLU A 710 -21.25 25.34 -4.32
N GLU A 711 -22.42 25.83 -4.04
CA GLU A 711 -22.67 27.28 -3.97
C GLU A 711 -21.91 27.90 -2.80
N GLU A 712 -21.12 28.93 -3.10
CA GLU A 712 -20.41 29.73 -2.08
C GLU A 712 -21.41 30.63 -1.35
N GLU A 713 -20.99 31.16 -0.18
CA GLU A 713 -21.71 32.26 0.44
C GLU A 713 -21.96 33.35 -0.60
N THR A 714 -23.19 33.89 -0.64
CA THR A 714 -23.52 35.00 -1.54
C THR A 714 -22.46 36.10 -1.43
N PRO A 715 -21.84 36.54 -2.54
CA PRO A 715 -20.82 37.58 -2.45
C PRO A 715 -21.40 38.85 -1.85
N ASP A 716 -20.56 39.61 -1.17
CA ASP A 716 -20.96 40.93 -0.69
C ASP A 716 -21.27 41.85 -1.89
N PRO A 717 -22.28 42.73 -1.79
CA PRO A 717 -22.58 43.68 -2.86
C PRO A 717 -21.38 44.55 -3.20
N VAL A 718 -21.25 44.95 -4.45
CA VAL A 718 -20.15 45.81 -4.91
C VAL A 718 -20.17 47.16 -4.19
N ASP A 719 -21.36 47.65 -3.85
CA ASP A 719 -21.66 48.90 -3.13
C ASP A 719 -21.91 48.66 -1.61
N ALA A 720 -21.36 47.57 -1.08
CA ALA A 720 -21.58 47.24 0.32
C ALA A 720 -21.11 48.38 1.28
N VAL A 721 -21.99 48.71 2.20
CA VAL A 721 -21.74 49.74 3.20
C VAL A 721 -20.79 49.24 4.29
N THR A 722 -19.81 50.04 4.65
CA THR A 722 -18.95 49.80 5.80
C THR A 722 -19.55 50.48 7.04
N LEU A 723 -19.63 49.71 8.12
CA LEU A 723 -20.18 50.22 9.41
C LEU A 723 -19.18 51.13 10.14
N VAL A 724 -19.48 52.38 10.21
CA VAL A 724 -18.65 53.35 10.95
C VAL A 724 -19.33 53.70 12.28
N ASN A 725 -18.70 53.32 13.40
CA ASN A 725 -19.21 53.57 14.75
C ASN A 725 -20.70 53.18 14.97
N PRO A 726 -21.08 51.95 14.74
CA PRO A 726 -22.46 51.51 14.90
C PRO A 726 -22.91 51.63 16.35
N LYS A 727 -24.22 51.97 16.54
CA LYS A 727 -24.86 52.04 17.85
C LYS A 727 -25.35 50.67 18.32
N GLY A 728 -25.62 49.79 17.42
CA GLY A 728 -26.04 48.41 17.71
C GLY A 728 -27.54 48.24 17.80
N GLU A 729 -28.32 49.03 17.08
CA GLU A 729 -29.76 48.77 16.93
C GLU A 729 -29.96 47.60 15.96
N VAL A 730 -30.72 46.61 16.37
CA VAL A 730 -31.08 45.43 15.53
C VAL A 730 -32.59 45.33 15.42
N LYS A 731 -33.12 45.27 14.19
CA LYS A 731 -34.55 45.10 13.92
C LYS A 731 -34.74 43.97 12.92
N PHE A 732 -35.59 43.01 13.26
CA PHE A 732 -36.14 42.01 12.34
C PHE A 732 -37.51 42.52 11.90
N GLU A 733 -37.75 42.58 10.62
CA GLU A 733 -38.99 43.08 10.07
C GLU A 733 -39.54 42.06 9.06
N ASN A 734 -40.64 41.44 9.46
CA ASN A 734 -41.37 40.47 8.66
C ASN A 734 -40.48 39.33 8.11
N VAL A 735 -39.63 38.78 8.93
CA VAL A 735 -38.61 37.81 8.50
C VAL A 735 -39.20 36.43 8.32
N TYR A 736 -38.99 35.85 7.13
CA TYR A 736 -39.35 34.49 6.78
C TYR A 736 -38.07 33.67 6.61
N PHE A 737 -38.07 32.50 7.24
CA PHE A 737 -36.91 31.60 7.16
C PHE A 737 -37.28 30.13 7.36
N SER A 738 -36.57 29.25 6.65
CA SER A 738 -36.56 27.81 6.90
C SER A 738 -35.21 27.21 6.57
N TYR A 739 -34.76 26.22 7.35
CA TYR A 739 -33.61 25.41 7.04
C TYR A 739 -33.83 24.44 5.87
N VAL A 740 -35.08 23.90 5.81
CA VAL A 740 -35.57 23.01 4.75
C VAL A 740 -36.83 23.63 4.16
N GLU A 741 -36.99 23.61 2.85
CA GLU A 741 -38.07 24.33 2.17
C GLU A 741 -39.45 23.92 2.66
N GLU A 742 -39.66 22.64 2.97
CA GLU A 742 -40.95 22.06 3.38
C GLU A 742 -41.30 22.36 4.86
N LYS A 743 -40.36 22.91 5.62
CA LYS A 743 -40.59 23.18 7.06
C LYS A 743 -40.25 24.64 7.39
N PRO A 744 -41.18 25.56 7.21
CA PRO A 744 -40.97 26.96 7.62
C PRO A 744 -40.74 27.01 9.13
N LEU A 745 -39.75 27.81 9.53
CA LEU A 745 -39.45 28.05 10.95
C LEU A 745 -39.94 29.44 11.37
N PHE A 746 -39.60 30.47 10.61
CA PHE A 746 -40.07 31.81 10.85
C PHE A 746 -41.05 32.21 9.74
N GLU A 747 -42.19 32.75 10.15
CA GLU A 747 -43.30 33.21 9.29
C GLU A 747 -43.67 34.63 9.70
N GLY A 748 -42.84 35.63 9.26
CA GLY A 748 -43.11 37.02 9.62
C GLY A 748 -42.59 37.40 11.02
N LEU A 749 -41.38 36.95 11.39
CA LEU A 749 -40.77 37.28 12.65
C LEU A 749 -40.44 38.77 12.74
N ASN A 750 -40.89 39.42 13.81
CA ASN A 750 -40.68 40.82 14.11
C ASN A 750 -40.05 40.95 15.49
N LEU A 751 -38.90 41.65 15.62
CA LEU A 751 -38.31 42.02 16.90
C LEU A 751 -37.43 43.29 16.74
N ILE A 752 -37.31 44.03 17.82
CA ILE A 752 -36.51 45.24 17.87
C ILE A 752 -35.62 45.19 19.13
N ALA A 753 -34.31 45.37 18.93
CA ALA A 753 -33.33 45.53 19.97
C ALA A 753 -32.74 46.93 19.92
N LYS A 754 -33.00 47.73 20.92
CA LYS A 754 -32.45 49.11 20.99
C LYS A 754 -30.98 49.12 21.40
N PRO A 755 -30.19 50.13 21.04
CA PRO A 755 -28.79 50.24 21.47
C PRO A 755 -28.62 50.11 22.97
N GLY A 756 -27.67 49.24 23.40
CA GLY A 756 -27.40 48.97 24.77
C GLY A 756 -28.45 48.14 25.53
N GLU A 757 -29.44 47.60 24.87
CA GLU A 757 -30.52 46.79 25.45
C GLU A 757 -30.10 45.33 25.57
N MET A 758 -30.36 44.71 26.71
CA MET A 758 -30.23 43.28 26.91
C MET A 758 -31.55 42.58 26.64
N ILE A 759 -31.56 41.69 25.63
CA ILE A 759 -32.67 40.88 25.24
C ILE A 759 -32.44 39.43 25.63
N ALA A 760 -33.28 38.85 26.45
CA ALA A 760 -33.23 37.42 26.73
C ALA A 760 -34.21 36.69 25.81
N ILE A 761 -33.74 35.63 25.16
CA ILE A 761 -34.51 34.75 24.32
C ILE A 761 -34.73 33.45 25.06
N VAL A 762 -35.99 33.16 25.37
CA VAL A 762 -36.42 31.95 26.10
C VAL A 762 -37.40 31.13 25.30
N GLY A 763 -37.45 29.85 25.56
CA GLY A 763 -38.37 28.92 24.86
C GLY A 763 -37.85 27.49 24.87
N PRO A 764 -38.64 26.50 24.49
CA PRO A 764 -38.24 25.11 24.41
C PRO A 764 -37.17 24.86 23.35
N THR A 765 -36.51 23.71 23.42
CA THR A 765 -35.58 23.28 22.39
C THR A 765 -36.30 23.19 21.03
N GLY A 766 -35.69 23.73 19.98
CA GLY A 766 -36.29 23.79 18.65
C GLY A 766 -37.20 24.99 18.40
N ALA A 767 -37.41 25.89 19.37
CA ALA A 767 -38.23 27.08 19.21
C ALA A 767 -37.65 28.12 18.22
N GLY A 768 -36.41 28.00 17.78
CA GLY A 768 -35.76 28.92 16.84
C GLY A 768 -34.83 29.94 17.51
N LYS A 769 -34.50 29.78 18.79
CA LYS A 769 -33.63 30.71 19.54
C LYS A 769 -32.29 30.92 18.85
N THR A 770 -31.57 29.85 18.60
CA THR A 770 -30.26 29.88 17.91
C THR A 770 -30.37 30.34 16.45
N THR A 771 -31.52 30.15 15.84
CA THR A 771 -31.78 30.61 14.46
C THR A 771 -31.78 32.13 14.36
N ILE A 772 -32.31 32.85 15.34
CA ILE A 772 -32.22 34.34 15.35
C ILE A 772 -30.76 34.78 15.29
N VAL A 773 -29.93 34.12 16.07
CA VAL A 773 -28.48 34.37 16.12
C VAL A 773 -27.84 34.10 14.77
N ASN A 774 -28.13 32.93 14.18
CA ASN A 774 -27.57 32.53 12.90
C ASN A 774 -27.96 33.52 11.77
N LEU A 775 -29.18 34.02 11.80
CA LEU A 775 -29.65 35.01 10.83
C LEU A 775 -29.01 36.39 11.06
N LEU A 776 -28.83 36.80 12.32
CA LEU A 776 -28.17 38.07 12.66
C LEU A 776 -26.68 38.06 12.21
N MET A 777 -25.97 36.93 12.40
CA MET A 777 -24.62 36.72 11.93
C MET A 777 -24.53 36.54 10.41
N ARG A 778 -25.69 36.48 9.75
CA ARG A 778 -25.78 36.18 8.33
C ARG A 778 -25.05 34.88 7.94
N PHE A 779 -25.21 33.85 8.78
CA PHE A 779 -24.75 32.48 8.47
C PHE A 779 -25.73 31.80 7.52
N TYR A 780 -26.99 32.26 7.50
CA TYR A 780 -28.04 31.86 6.60
C TYR A 780 -28.71 33.09 6.04
N GLU A 781 -29.10 33.02 4.78
CA GLU A 781 -29.89 34.09 4.16
C GLU A 781 -31.39 33.90 4.46
N ILE A 782 -32.10 35.00 4.68
CA ILE A 782 -33.53 35.00 4.87
C ILE A 782 -34.27 34.82 3.55
N LYS A 783 -35.47 34.22 3.59
CA LYS A 783 -36.30 34.05 2.39
C LYS A 783 -37.04 35.33 2.01
N ASP A 784 -37.61 36.01 2.99
CA ASP A 784 -38.33 37.27 2.80
C ASP A 784 -38.22 38.13 4.09
N GLY A 785 -38.54 39.40 3.97
CA GLY A 785 -38.36 40.35 5.05
C GLY A 785 -37.02 41.05 5.06
N VAL A 786 -36.72 41.76 6.15
CA VAL A 786 -35.43 42.49 6.27
C VAL A 786 -34.93 42.39 7.71
N ILE A 787 -33.62 42.25 7.86
CA ILE A 787 -32.92 42.41 9.14
C ILE A 787 -32.10 43.69 9.03
N TRP A 788 -32.40 44.62 9.89
CA TRP A 788 -31.77 45.92 9.96
C TRP A 788 -30.68 45.93 11.06
N PHE A 789 -29.52 46.48 10.73
CA PHE A 789 -28.50 46.80 11.70
C PHE A 789 -28.18 48.30 11.62
N ASP A 790 -28.54 49.06 12.68
CA ASP A 790 -28.51 50.54 12.70
C ASP A 790 -29.23 51.18 11.49
N GLY A 791 -30.39 50.62 11.10
CA GLY A 791 -31.19 51.10 9.97
C GLY A 791 -30.63 50.73 8.60
N ILE A 792 -29.61 49.92 8.49
CA ILE A 792 -29.04 49.38 7.25
C ILE A 792 -29.43 47.91 7.16
N ASP A 793 -29.92 47.47 6.00
CA ASP A 793 -30.17 46.05 5.72
C ASP A 793 -28.89 45.27 5.78
N ILE A 794 -28.81 44.20 6.59
CA ILE A 794 -27.58 43.42 6.76
C ILE A 794 -27.04 42.82 5.45
N ARG A 795 -27.90 42.66 4.44
CA ARG A 795 -27.52 42.19 3.10
C ARG A 795 -26.72 43.23 2.34
N LYS A 796 -26.82 44.51 2.68
CA LYS A 796 -26.07 45.62 2.12
C LYS A 796 -24.79 45.94 2.87
N ILE A 797 -24.51 45.26 3.97
CA ILE A 797 -23.31 45.41 4.77
C ILE A 797 -22.29 44.35 4.34
N LYS A 798 -21.01 44.69 4.31
CA LYS A 798 -19.97 43.65 4.16
C LYS A 798 -20.06 42.66 5.34
N ARG A 799 -20.08 41.36 5.03
CA ARG A 799 -20.13 40.32 6.06
C ARG A 799 -19.01 40.45 7.07
N GLY A 800 -17.78 40.70 6.59
CA GLY A 800 -16.64 40.90 7.46
C GLY A 800 -16.86 42.05 8.45
N ASP A 801 -17.37 43.20 7.98
CA ASP A 801 -17.68 44.37 8.84
C ASP A 801 -18.81 44.06 9.83
N LEU A 802 -19.90 43.39 9.37
CA LEU A 802 -21.00 42.98 10.23
C LEU A 802 -20.51 42.05 11.35
N ARG A 803 -19.77 41.00 10.97
CA ARG A 803 -19.25 39.99 11.92
C ARG A 803 -18.21 40.56 12.88
N THR A 804 -17.46 41.60 12.52
CA THR A 804 -16.56 42.29 13.46
C THR A 804 -17.30 43.14 14.50
N LYS A 805 -18.53 43.55 14.22
CA LYS A 805 -19.35 44.35 15.15
C LYS A 805 -20.25 43.50 16.04
N ILE A 806 -20.31 42.21 15.75
CA ILE A 806 -21.08 41.24 16.55
C ILE A 806 -20.13 40.26 17.21
N GLY A 807 -20.10 40.24 18.51
CA GLY A 807 -19.33 39.25 19.27
C GLY A 807 -20.20 38.09 19.68
N MET A 808 -19.67 36.89 19.61
CA MET A 808 -20.41 35.68 19.95
C MET A 808 -19.67 34.83 20.96
N VAL A 809 -20.37 34.46 22.03
CA VAL A 809 -19.90 33.50 23.02
C VAL A 809 -20.84 32.31 22.97
N LEU A 810 -20.34 31.21 22.42
CA LEU A 810 -21.10 29.99 22.22
C LEU A 810 -21.15 29.12 23.47
N GLN A 811 -22.15 28.25 23.54
CA GLN A 811 -22.26 27.20 24.56
C GLN A 811 -21.09 26.21 24.48
N ASP A 812 -20.81 25.69 23.27
CA ASP A 812 -19.67 24.83 23.01
C ASP A 812 -18.43 25.71 22.72
N THR A 813 -17.55 25.81 23.69
CA THR A 813 -16.33 26.61 23.59
C THR A 813 -15.30 25.89 22.74
N TRP A 814 -14.94 26.46 21.57
CA TRP A 814 -13.87 25.94 20.73
C TRP A 814 -12.58 26.74 20.92
N LEU A 815 -11.50 26.02 21.21
CA LEU A 815 -10.15 26.58 21.28
C LEU A 815 -9.25 25.85 20.28
N PHE A 816 -8.41 26.60 19.59
CA PHE A 816 -7.46 26.08 18.63
C PHE A 816 -6.23 25.51 19.33
N ASN A 817 -5.60 24.52 18.72
CA ASN A 817 -4.28 24.07 19.15
C ASN A 817 -3.28 25.22 19.00
N GLY A 818 -2.69 25.63 20.09
CA GLY A 818 -1.81 26.81 20.19
C GLY A 818 -1.77 27.37 21.61
N THR A 819 -1.09 28.46 21.78
CA THR A 819 -0.97 29.12 23.09
C THR A 819 -2.27 29.79 23.52
N ILE A 820 -2.44 30.00 24.82
CA ILE A 820 -3.59 30.75 25.34
C ILE A 820 -3.61 32.17 24.75
N LYS A 821 -2.44 32.82 24.62
CA LYS A 821 -2.35 34.15 23.99
C LYS A 821 -2.85 34.17 22.55
N GLU A 822 -2.49 33.15 21.74
CA GLU A 822 -2.96 33.02 20.37
C GLU A 822 -4.46 32.78 20.31
N ASN A 823 -4.99 31.98 21.23
CA ASN A 823 -6.42 31.74 21.34
C ASN A 823 -7.22 32.98 21.70
N ILE A 824 -6.68 33.85 22.56
CA ILE A 824 -7.32 35.14 22.85
C ILE A 824 -7.15 36.10 21.66
N ALA A 825 -5.95 36.19 21.10
CA ALA A 825 -5.62 37.02 19.95
C ALA A 825 -6.42 36.69 18.70
N TYR A 826 -6.95 35.49 18.60
CA TYR A 826 -7.82 35.06 17.49
C TYR A 826 -9.03 35.98 17.28
N GLY A 827 -9.48 36.66 18.33
CA GLY A 827 -10.56 37.65 18.24
C GLY A 827 -10.22 38.88 17.39
N ARG A 828 -8.95 39.31 17.36
CA ARG A 828 -8.50 40.49 16.61
C ARG A 828 -7.05 40.30 16.18
N GLU A 829 -6.83 40.24 14.89
CA GLU A 829 -5.51 40.15 14.29
C GLU A 829 -4.68 41.43 14.62
N GLY A 830 -3.41 41.24 14.96
CA GLY A 830 -2.50 42.33 15.32
C GLY A 830 -2.70 42.88 16.72
N ALA A 831 -3.47 42.23 17.61
CA ALA A 831 -3.62 42.65 18.99
C ALA A 831 -2.27 42.58 19.76
N THR A 832 -1.98 43.64 20.51
CA THR A 832 -0.77 43.68 21.35
C THR A 832 -0.88 42.76 22.56
N TYR A 833 0.26 42.37 23.11
CA TYR A 833 0.28 41.52 24.30
C TYR A 833 -0.42 42.16 25.48
N GLU A 834 -0.29 43.47 25.63
CA GLU A 834 -0.97 44.26 26.67
C GLU A 834 -2.49 44.21 26.52
N GLU A 835 -3.00 44.32 25.31
CA GLU A 835 -4.44 44.25 25.03
C GLU A 835 -4.99 42.85 25.35
N ILE A 836 -4.22 41.81 25.00
CA ILE A 836 -4.56 40.41 25.34
C ILE A 836 -4.67 40.23 26.85
N ILE A 837 -3.68 40.75 27.62
CA ILE A 837 -3.71 40.71 29.10
C ILE A 837 -4.90 41.49 29.64
N GLN A 838 -5.20 42.66 29.09
CA GLN A 838 -6.35 43.47 29.54
C GLN A 838 -7.67 42.73 29.25
N ALA A 839 -7.82 42.13 28.09
CA ALA A 839 -8.99 41.33 27.77
C ALA A 839 -9.13 40.16 28.75
N ALA A 840 -8.06 39.45 29.05
CA ALA A 840 -8.03 38.35 30.01
C ALA A 840 -8.38 38.81 31.42
N LYS A 841 -7.90 39.97 31.87
CA LYS A 841 -8.28 40.56 33.15
C LYS A 841 -9.76 40.91 33.23
N LEU A 842 -10.30 41.50 32.17
CA LEU A 842 -11.71 41.83 32.09
C LEU A 842 -12.60 40.59 32.13
N ALA A 843 -12.15 39.51 31.51
CA ALA A 843 -12.80 38.20 31.51
C ALA A 843 -12.54 37.41 32.80
N HIS A 844 -11.82 37.91 33.77
CA HIS A 844 -11.35 37.18 34.97
C HIS A 844 -10.48 35.95 34.67
N ALA A 845 -9.91 35.83 33.45
CA ALA A 845 -9.05 34.75 33.04
C ALA A 845 -7.57 34.90 33.50
N ASP A 846 -7.07 36.13 33.65
CA ASP A 846 -5.66 36.40 33.90
C ASP A 846 -5.10 35.65 35.14
N ARG A 847 -5.92 35.49 36.18
CA ARG A 847 -5.48 34.83 37.42
C ARG A 847 -5.16 33.35 37.21
N PHE A 848 -6.06 32.60 36.53
CA PHE A 848 -5.80 31.18 36.27
C PHE A 848 -4.69 31.03 35.24
N ILE A 849 -4.67 31.88 34.18
CA ILE A 849 -3.61 31.83 33.17
C ILE A 849 -2.23 31.96 33.82
N ARG A 850 -2.06 32.92 34.70
CA ARG A 850 -0.80 33.14 35.45
C ARG A 850 -0.48 32.01 36.43
N SER A 851 -1.45 31.22 36.85
CA SER A 851 -1.20 30.06 37.71
C SER A 851 -0.67 28.85 36.94
N LEU A 852 -0.78 28.87 35.64
CA LEU A 852 -0.23 27.81 34.76
C LEU A 852 1.30 27.99 34.63
N PRO A 853 2.05 26.89 34.49
CA PRO A 853 3.53 26.95 34.47
C PRO A 853 4.11 27.87 33.39
N GLN A 854 3.46 27.96 32.23
CA GLN A 854 3.89 28.81 31.11
C GLN A 854 3.00 30.07 30.95
N GLY A 855 2.05 30.29 31.80
CA GLY A 855 1.16 31.44 31.77
C GLY A 855 0.42 31.55 30.44
N TYR A 856 0.53 32.68 29.76
CA TYR A 856 -0.08 32.95 28.45
C TYR A 856 0.52 32.14 27.31
N ASP A 857 1.73 31.60 27.45
CA ASP A 857 2.39 30.76 26.51
C ASP A 857 2.05 29.26 26.68
N THR A 858 1.17 28.93 27.63
CA THR A 858 0.68 27.58 27.83
C THR A 858 -0.03 27.10 26.56
N VAL A 859 0.44 25.98 26.00
CA VAL A 859 -0.14 25.38 24.81
C VAL A 859 -1.40 24.60 25.19
N ILE A 860 -2.47 24.91 24.52
CA ILE A 860 -3.73 24.17 24.57
C ILE A 860 -3.65 23.01 23.57
N ASN A 861 -3.90 21.79 24.04
CA ASN A 861 -3.91 20.61 23.16
C ASN A 861 -5.20 20.56 22.28
N GLU A 862 -5.21 19.69 21.27
CA GLU A 862 -6.32 19.57 20.32
C GLU A 862 -7.68 19.35 20.98
N GLU A 863 -7.74 18.63 22.12
CA GLU A 863 -8.96 18.37 22.87
C GLU A 863 -9.23 19.42 23.95
N ALA A 864 -8.30 20.34 24.13
CA ALA A 864 -8.28 21.30 25.22
C ALA A 864 -8.53 20.64 26.60
N SER A 865 -8.09 19.38 26.77
CA SER A 865 -8.29 18.57 27.97
C SER A 865 -7.41 19.02 29.13
N ASN A 866 -6.39 19.81 28.84
CA ASN A 866 -5.45 20.38 29.84
C ASN A 866 -6.01 21.63 30.55
N ILE A 867 -7.19 22.09 30.25
CA ILE A 867 -7.90 23.19 30.91
C ILE A 867 -9.36 22.80 31.15
N SER A 868 -9.93 23.31 32.25
CA SER A 868 -11.33 23.03 32.61
C SER A 868 -12.33 23.70 31.68
N ALA A 869 -13.58 23.20 31.64
CA ALA A 869 -14.66 23.77 30.82
C ALA A 869 -14.89 25.25 31.16
N GLY A 870 -14.84 25.62 32.43
CA GLY A 870 -14.99 27.02 32.84
C GLY A 870 -13.84 27.91 32.42
N GLU A 871 -12.60 27.44 32.49
CA GLU A 871 -11.42 28.15 31.98
C GLU A 871 -11.47 28.36 30.47
N LYS A 872 -11.90 27.34 29.70
CA LYS A 872 -12.18 27.47 28.25
C LYS A 872 -13.15 28.63 28.00
N GLN A 873 -14.23 28.68 28.77
CA GLN A 873 -15.24 29.72 28.63
C GLN A 873 -14.71 31.10 28.95
N LEU A 874 -13.88 31.26 30.03
CA LEU A 874 -13.21 32.53 30.36
C LEU A 874 -12.28 32.99 29.22
N ILE A 875 -11.55 32.09 28.57
CA ILE A 875 -10.70 32.42 27.41
C ILE A 875 -11.57 32.89 26.23
N THR A 876 -12.70 32.24 25.98
CA THR A 876 -13.61 32.64 24.91
C THR A 876 -14.26 34.01 25.20
N ILE A 877 -14.58 34.30 26.48
CA ILE A 877 -15.04 35.64 26.91
C ILE A 877 -13.91 36.66 26.74
N ALA A 878 -12.66 36.33 27.05
CA ALA A 878 -11.51 37.21 26.81
C ALA A 878 -11.35 37.52 25.30
N ARG A 879 -11.57 36.53 24.43
CA ARG A 879 -11.63 36.72 22.97
C ARG A 879 -12.70 37.75 22.59
N ALA A 880 -13.90 37.66 23.20
CA ALA A 880 -14.97 38.61 22.95
C ALA A 880 -14.67 40.03 23.48
N PHE A 881 -14.01 40.17 24.63
CA PHE A 881 -13.53 41.48 25.13
C PHE A 881 -12.51 42.12 24.18
N LEU A 882 -11.62 41.32 23.59
CA LEU A 882 -10.60 41.80 22.66
C LEU A 882 -11.20 42.35 21.35
N VAL A 883 -12.24 41.68 20.86
CA VAL A 883 -13.01 42.14 19.68
C VAL A 883 -13.71 43.46 19.93
N ASN A 884 -14.19 43.71 21.18
CA ASN A 884 -14.96 44.85 21.58
C ASN A 884 -16.17 45.12 20.67
N PRO A 885 -17.08 44.19 20.53
CA PRO A 885 -18.19 44.30 19.58
C PRO A 885 -19.28 45.28 20.09
N THR A 886 -20.09 45.81 19.19
CA THR A 886 -21.24 46.66 19.49
C THR A 886 -22.47 45.86 19.88
N VAL A 887 -22.66 44.72 19.25
CA VAL A 887 -23.71 43.76 19.55
C VAL A 887 -23.08 42.47 20.06
N LEU A 888 -23.70 41.91 21.06
CA LEU A 888 -23.19 40.70 21.72
C LEU A 888 -24.26 39.58 21.64
N ILE A 889 -23.82 38.38 21.33
CA ILE A 889 -24.61 37.18 21.34
C ILE A 889 -24.02 36.23 22.38
N LEU A 890 -24.86 35.85 23.33
CA LEU A 890 -24.45 34.97 24.42
C LEU A 890 -25.34 33.73 24.46
N ASP A 891 -24.74 32.56 24.29
CA ASP A 891 -25.42 31.28 24.53
C ASP A 891 -24.96 30.71 25.86
N GLU A 892 -25.83 30.78 26.85
CA GLU A 892 -25.52 30.54 28.27
C GLU A 892 -25.76 29.09 28.65
N ALA A 893 -24.79 28.22 28.49
CA ALA A 893 -24.82 26.89 29.08
C ALA A 893 -23.53 26.61 29.87
N THR A 894 -23.62 26.65 31.18
CA THR A 894 -22.54 26.34 32.12
C THR A 894 -22.84 25.05 32.89
N SER A 895 -23.38 24.02 32.25
CA SER A 895 -23.84 22.80 32.92
C SER A 895 -22.77 21.97 33.62
N ASN A 896 -21.48 22.23 33.34
CA ASN A 896 -20.36 21.42 33.86
C ASN A 896 -19.24 22.26 34.47
N VAL A 897 -19.55 23.41 35.07
CA VAL A 897 -18.58 24.34 35.65
C VAL A 897 -18.78 24.43 37.16
N ASP A 898 -17.67 24.45 37.91
CA ASP A 898 -17.71 24.63 39.35
C ASP A 898 -18.32 26.00 39.74
N THR A 899 -18.97 26.07 40.88
CA THR A 899 -19.73 27.24 41.33
C THR A 899 -18.86 28.52 41.45
N ARG A 900 -17.57 28.39 41.74
CA ARG A 900 -16.67 29.53 41.82
C ARG A 900 -16.35 30.13 40.47
N THR A 901 -15.96 29.27 39.52
CA THR A 901 -15.65 29.67 38.13
C THR A 901 -16.92 30.17 37.46
N GLU A 902 -18.06 29.56 37.75
CA GLU A 902 -19.38 30.04 37.27
C GLU A 902 -19.66 31.48 37.66
N LYS A 903 -19.42 31.84 38.92
CA LYS A 903 -19.57 33.25 39.39
C LYS A 903 -18.60 34.21 38.69
N LEU A 904 -17.39 33.75 38.33
CA LEU A 904 -16.44 34.54 37.54
C LEU A 904 -16.93 34.73 36.11
N ILE A 905 -17.45 33.67 35.47
CA ILE A 905 -18.04 33.73 34.15
C ILE A 905 -19.23 34.70 34.13
N GLN A 906 -20.15 34.60 35.09
CA GLN A 906 -21.28 35.52 35.21
C GLN A 906 -20.84 36.97 35.33
N LYS A 907 -19.86 37.27 36.20
CA LYS A 907 -19.29 38.63 36.35
C LYS A 907 -18.64 39.09 35.04
N ALA A 908 -17.89 38.26 34.38
CA ALA A 908 -17.26 38.57 33.11
C ALA A 908 -18.33 38.87 32.03
N MET A 909 -19.36 38.05 31.95
CA MET A 909 -20.49 38.22 31.02
C MET A 909 -21.24 39.52 31.28
N GLN A 910 -21.61 39.80 32.57
CA GLN A 910 -22.28 41.08 32.93
C GLN A 910 -21.43 42.29 32.53
N LYS A 911 -20.11 42.23 32.78
CA LYS A 911 -19.18 43.29 32.38
C LYS A 911 -19.07 43.42 30.89
N LEU A 912 -19.07 42.29 30.17
CA LEU A 912 -19.03 42.25 28.70
C LEU A 912 -20.30 42.85 28.09
N MET A 913 -21.47 42.65 28.71
CA MET A 913 -22.75 43.17 28.20
C MET A 913 -22.91 44.68 28.45
N GLN A 914 -22.20 45.29 29.41
CA GLN A 914 -22.32 46.72 29.73
C GLN A 914 -22.13 47.61 28.50
N GLY A 915 -23.12 48.46 28.20
CA GLY A 915 -23.07 49.40 27.11
C GLY A 915 -23.26 48.80 25.71
N ARG A 916 -23.55 47.48 25.59
CA ARG A 916 -23.72 46.78 24.34
C ARG A 916 -25.12 46.23 24.20
N THR A 917 -25.62 46.19 22.99
CA THR A 917 -26.84 45.46 22.68
C THR A 917 -26.58 43.98 22.79
N SER A 918 -27.28 43.27 23.63
CA SER A 918 -26.98 41.89 23.98
C SER A 918 -28.17 40.97 23.75
N PHE A 919 -27.99 39.96 22.92
CA PHE A 919 -28.93 38.85 22.76
C PHE A 919 -28.46 37.67 23.57
N VAL A 920 -29.23 37.25 24.53
CA VAL A 920 -28.86 36.17 25.45
C VAL A 920 -29.87 35.02 25.29
N ILE A 921 -29.39 33.87 24.84
CA ILE A 921 -30.18 32.64 24.89
C ILE A 921 -30.08 32.14 26.33
N ALA A 922 -31.12 32.49 27.10
CA ALA A 922 -31.07 32.36 28.54
C ALA A 922 -31.53 30.98 29.01
N HIS A 923 -30.64 30.29 29.70
CA HIS A 923 -30.94 29.04 30.41
C HIS A 923 -30.86 29.24 31.94
N ARG A 924 -30.68 30.49 32.41
CA ARG A 924 -30.55 30.82 33.83
C ARG A 924 -31.48 31.92 34.24
N LEU A 925 -32.02 31.75 35.44
CA LEU A 925 -32.96 32.67 36.04
C LEU A 925 -32.43 34.10 36.22
N SER A 926 -31.19 34.25 36.69
CA SER A 926 -30.52 35.54 36.89
C SER A 926 -30.47 36.37 35.60
N THR A 927 -30.05 35.75 34.53
CA THR A 927 -29.93 36.41 33.23
C THR A 927 -31.29 36.78 32.63
N ILE A 928 -32.29 35.92 32.84
CA ILE A 928 -33.66 36.20 32.38
C ILE A 928 -34.23 37.38 33.14
N ARG A 929 -34.05 37.45 34.47
CA ARG A 929 -34.58 38.48 35.32
C ARG A 929 -33.97 39.85 35.05
N ASP A 930 -32.69 39.90 34.79
CA ASP A 930 -31.94 41.13 34.54
C ASP A 930 -32.12 41.71 33.15
N ALA A 931 -32.79 40.92 32.22
CA ALA A 931 -33.09 41.38 30.87
C ALA A 931 -34.16 42.47 30.84
N LYS A 932 -33.87 43.48 30.00
CA LYS A 932 -34.84 44.56 29.79
C LYS A 932 -36.04 44.10 28.97
N THR A 933 -35.80 43.23 28.05
CA THR A 933 -36.81 42.62 27.21
C THR A 933 -36.59 41.09 27.13
N ILE A 934 -37.63 40.34 27.45
CA ILE A 934 -37.66 38.89 27.29
C ILE A 934 -38.52 38.56 26.08
N LEU A 935 -37.94 37.80 25.12
CA LEU A 935 -38.65 37.24 23.97
C LEU A 935 -38.97 35.79 24.25
N VAL A 936 -40.23 35.45 24.33
CA VAL A 936 -40.69 34.08 24.52
C VAL A 936 -41.00 33.47 23.18
N MET A 937 -40.27 32.48 22.83
CA MET A 937 -40.37 31.82 21.52
C MET A 937 -40.98 30.43 21.66
N ASN A 938 -41.88 30.11 20.73
CA ASN A 938 -42.43 28.77 20.54
C ASN A 938 -42.70 28.53 19.05
N ASN A 939 -42.22 27.39 18.53
CA ASN A 939 -42.39 27.00 17.14
C ASN A 939 -42.11 28.15 16.13
N GLY A 940 -40.99 28.86 16.34
CA GLY A 940 -40.56 29.93 15.44
C GLY A 940 -41.30 31.25 15.56
N LYS A 941 -42.22 31.40 16.50
CA LYS A 941 -43.00 32.63 16.74
C LYS A 941 -42.63 33.22 18.09
N ILE A 942 -42.60 34.54 18.16
CA ILE A 942 -42.55 35.26 19.44
C ILE A 942 -44.00 35.32 19.95
N ILE A 943 -44.27 34.53 20.97
CA ILE A 943 -45.64 34.41 21.54
C ILE A 943 -45.87 35.43 22.66
N GLU A 944 -44.78 35.80 23.37
CA GLU A 944 -44.84 36.80 24.44
C GLU A 944 -43.60 37.66 24.40
N GLN A 945 -43.74 38.91 24.74
CA GLN A 945 -42.66 39.87 24.88
C GLN A 945 -42.93 40.80 26.03
N GLY A 946 -41.90 41.13 26.86
CA GLY A 946 -42.04 42.03 27.97
C GLY A 946 -40.93 41.87 28.98
N THR A 947 -41.02 42.55 30.12
CA THR A 947 -40.12 42.38 31.26
C THR A 947 -40.46 41.11 32.05
N HIS A 948 -39.56 40.66 32.87
CA HIS A 948 -39.75 39.49 33.74
C HIS A 948 -41.05 39.61 34.57
N GLU A 949 -41.27 40.77 35.23
CA GLU A 949 -42.43 40.97 36.03
C GLU A 949 -43.73 41.03 35.23
N GLU A 950 -43.71 41.67 34.07
CA GLU A 950 -44.88 41.74 33.17
C GLU A 950 -45.30 40.38 32.67
N LEU A 951 -44.35 39.58 32.27
CA LEU A 951 -44.63 38.25 31.74
C LEU A 951 -45.07 37.27 32.82
N LEU A 952 -44.54 37.37 34.03
CA LEU A 952 -45.06 36.59 35.17
C LEU A 952 -46.48 36.98 35.53
N ARG A 953 -46.83 38.30 35.50
CA ARG A 953 -48.20 38.78 35.76
C ARG A 953 -49.19 38.32 34.72
N LYS A 954 -48.75 38.14 33.44
CA LYS A 954 -49.59 37.63 32.38
C LYS A 954 -49.96 36.15 32.54
N LYS A 955 -49.27 35.42 33.41
CA LYS A 955 -49.45 33.98 33.68
C LYS A 955 -49.52 33.15 32.38
N GLY A 956 -48.81 33.57 31.36
CA GLY A 956 -48.75 32.91 30.06
C GLY A 956 -47.65 31.84 29.97
N PHE A 957 -47.28 31.49 28.75
CA PHE A 957 -46.26 30.47 28.47
C PHE A 957 -44.87 30.74 29.12
N TYR A 958 -44.53 32.03 29.28
CA TYR A 958 -43.32 32.36 30.02
C TYR A 958 -43.42 31.92 31.47
N ALA A 959 -44.52 32.18 32.15
CA ALA A 959 -44.72 31.78 33.53
C ALA A 959 -44.66 30.25 33.68
N GLU A 960 -45.29 29.50 32.74
CA GLU A 960 -45.18 28.04 32.75
C GLU A 960 -43.75 27.56 32.60
N LEU A 961 -42.99 28.09 31.63
CA LEU A 961 -41.55 27.78 31.46
C LEU A 961 -40.74 28.14 32.67
N TYR A 962 -41.00 29.29 33.27
CA TYR A 962 -40.32 29.79 34.46
C TYR A 962 -40.49 28.84 35.64
N TYR A 963 -41.77 28.50 35.95
CA TYR A 963 -42.07 27.60 37.06
C TYR A 963 -41.55 26.17 36.77
N ALA A 964 -41.68 25.67 35.56
CA ALA A 964 -41.17 24.35 35.20
C ALA A 964 -39.64 24.21 35.25
N GLN A 965 -38.91 25.24 34.85
CA GLN A 965 -37.43 25.14 34.76
C GLN A 965 -36.69 25.63 35.98
N PHE A 966 -37.20 26.62 36.71
CA PHE A 966 -36.45 27.37 37.72
C PHE A 966 -37.02 27.34 39.12
N VAL A 967 -38.28 27.05 39.31
CA VAL A 967 -38.90 26.97 40.65
C VAL A 967 -38.95 25.52 41.16
N GLY A 968 -38.79 24.54 40.24
CA GLY A 968 -38.70 23.14 40.61
C GLY A 968 -40.00 22.55 41.18
N ALA A 969 -40.15 21.24 41.14
CA ALA A 969 -41.31 20.50 41.64
C ALA A 969 -41.40 20.49 43.20
N PHE A 970 -40.95 21.52 43.85
CA PHE A 970 -40.96 21.56 45.33
C PHE A 970 -42.23 22.19 45.95
N ASP A 971 -43.07 22.84 45.10
CA ASP A 971 -44.38 23.31 45.55
C ASP A 971 -45.46 23.01 44.52
N SER A 972 -45.97 21.82 44.56
CA SER A 972 -47.14 21.41 43.76
C SER A 972 -48.44 22.12 44.20
N GLU A 973 -48.38 23.01 45.20
CA GLU A 973 -49.54 23.78 45.68
C GLU A 973 -49.66 25.18 45.04
N ILE A 974 -48.65 25.62 44.22
CA ILE A 974 -48.64 27.00 43.68
C ILE A 974 -48.99 27.07 42.20
N ILE A 975 -49.11 25.94 41.50
CA ILE A 975 -49.57 25.92 40.09
C ILE A 975 -51.12 25.76 40.11
N PRO A 976 -51.88 26.82 39.85
CA PRO A 976 -53.34 26.65 39.69
C PRO A 976 -53.59 25.72 38.55
N ASN A 977 -54.36 24.67 38.77
CA ASN A 977 -54.80 23.73 37.72
C ASN A 977 -55.39 24.51 36.52
N PRO A 978 -54.93 24.29 35.30
CA PRO A 978 -55.44 24.97 34.09
C PRO A 978 -56.95 24.87 33.94
N GLU A 979 -57.61 23.90 34.59
CA GLU A 979 -59.08 23.76 34.62
C GLU A 979 -59.76 24.65 35.68
N GLU A 980 -59.03 25.06 36.70
CA GLU A 980 -59.58 26.01 37.70
C GLU A 980 -59.53 27.46 37.22
N LEU A 981 -58.51 27.82 36.41
CA LEU A 981 -58.42 29.13 35.76
C LEU A 981 -59.49 29.39 34.73
N LYS A 982 -60.01 28.35 34.09
CA LYS A 982 -61.21 28.46 33.19
C LYS A 982 -62.56 28.64 33.88
N LYS A 983 -62.62 28.31 35.18
CA LYS A 983 -63.80 28.49 36.01
C LYS A 983 -63.90 29.88 36.62
N GLU A 984 -62.75 30.57 36.84
CA GLU A 984 -62.80 31.96 37.38
C GLU A 984 -63.11 33.03 36.32
N GLU A 985 -62.85 32.75 35.01
CA GLU A 985 -63.06 33.71 33.93
C GLU A 985 -64.46 33.68 33.31
N GLY A 986 -65.38 32.87 33.81
CA GLY A 986 -66.82 33.02 33.47
C GLY A 986 -67.16 32.94 31.97
N ILE A 987 -66.48 32.17 31.19
CA ILE A 987 -66.78 31.95 29.77
C ILE A 987 -67.25 30.50 29.62
N SER A 988 -68.55 30.37 29.49
CA SER A 988 -69.30 29.16 29.16
C SER A 988 -69.01 28.69 27.73
#